data_fb364679abf5e2f961a1d785dc7e4dd3
#
_entry.id   fb364679abf5e2f961a1d785dc7e4dd3
#
_cell.length_a   1.000
_cell.length_b   1.000
_cell.length_c   1.000
_cell.angle_alpha   90.00
_cell.angle_beta   90.00
_cell.angle_gamma   90.00
#
_symmetry.space_group_name_H-M   'P 1'
#
loop_
_entity.id
_entity.type
_entity.pdbx_description
1 polymer ?
#
loop_
_entity_poly.entity_id
_entity_poly.type
_entity_poly.pdbx_seq_one_letter_code
_entity_poly.pdbx_strand_id
1 'polypeptide(L)'
;MSASGNKKGVDGRVMKPGHDGGKKRRFRRVATAAALGVVLATGAFAAWVVSLGQLPFEQARQISTTIVDRNSKLLRAYAMADGRWRLPVDARTGVDPSYLKLLLAYEDRRFYSHHGVDPRALGRAAWQLVTSGRIVSGGSTITMQLARLMEPRRERSVHAKLRQMVRAVQLERQLTKDGILDLYLALAPFGGNLEGIRAASIAYFGKEPKRLSLAEAAVLVALPQSPETRRLDRHPEVARIARDRVLDRMVEDGRVPVEDAVQAKAVAVPKLRKPMPILAPHSADQALATVKDTPVIKLTLDSALQKVLEALARDRAVALGSNISMAIVVVDNESGDVLAHVGSPDYFDERRAGQVDMTRAVRSPGSTLKPFIYGLAFEDGFVHPESLIDDRPIRFGSYAPENFDMTFQGTVPVRKALQLSLNVPAIALLDRVGSSRLSSRLKQAGANLVLPKDEAPGLAMGLGGVGVTLQDLVQLYSGLARLGNTRPLREIVRATDDARDNQRLMDPVAAWQVGNVLIGTPPPENAAHNRIAFKTGTSYGYRDAWSVGFDGRLTIGVWVGRPDGAPVPGLVGRTAAAPILFDAFARTGKLPAALPKPPKGALVASNAKLPLPLRRFRPVGELVRTGAEQAPRIQFPLNGSRIDVDRANGGQFAAMPVKIAGGVLPLTMLVNGVAVGEIDSRRQRLVEPPGPGFARLTVIDAVGAADTVVIRIQ
;
A
#
# COMPACT_ATOMS: atom_id res chain seq x y z
N MET A 1 94.26 100.20 22.08
CA MET A 1 94.67 100.62 20.75
C MET A 1 93.49 100.15 19.82
N SER A 2 92.81 101.15 19.44
CA SER A 2 92.47 101.48 18.09
C SER A 2 91.70 100.52 17.33
N ALA A 3 90.57 100.71 16.93
CA ALA A 3 89.82 101.81 16.37
C ALA A 3 88.81 101.17 15.29
N SER A 4 87.73 101.82 15.29
CA SER A 4 86.89 102.14 14.11
C SER A 4 86.28 101.00 13.31
N GLY A 5 84.96 100.81 13.20
CA GLY A 5 84.00 101.77 12.69
C GLY A 5 83.50 101.33 11.32
N ASN A 6 82.40 101.08 11.15
CA ASN A 6 81.50 101.81 10.29
C ASN A 6 80.17 101.16 9.96
N LYS A 7 79.15 101.95 9.90
CA LYS A 7 77.77 101.74 9.57
C LYS A 7 77.49 101.35 8.12
N LYS A 8 76.46 100.64 7.88
CA LYS A 8 75.37 100.84 6.88
C LYS A 8 74.61 99.54 6.75
N GLY A 9 73.33 99.39 6.70
CA GLY A 9 72.22 100.22 6.34
C GLY A 9 71.02 99.23 6.19
N VAL A 10 69.90 99.60 6.63
CA VAL A 10 68.62 98.98 6.63
C VAL A 10 68.17 98.67 5.21
N ASP A 11 67.69 97.45 4.97
CA ASP A 11 66.56 97.30 4.03
C ASP A 11 65.65 96.12 4.46
N GLY A 12 64.45 96.49 4.97
CA GLY A 12 63.40 95.55 5.37
C GLY A 12 62.59 95.07 4.17
N ARG A 13 62.71 93.82 3.86
CA ARG A 13 61.71 93.14 2.99
C ARG A 13 60.78 92.32 3.85
N VAL A 14 59.52 92.80 3.99
CA VAL A 14 58.38 92.14 4.49
C VAL A 14 58.08 90.97 3.57
N MET A 15 58.30 89.72 4.02
CA MET A 15 57.77 88.48 3.37
C MET A 15 56.30 88.43 3.63
N LYS A 16 55.47 88.52 2.56
CA LYS A 16 54.02 88.19 2.57
C LYS A 16 53.88 86.71 2.83
N PRO A 17 52.92 86.29 3.71
CA PRO A 17 52.63 84.88 3.92
C PRO A 17 51.99 84.33 2.65
N GLY A 18 52.56 83.24 2.09
CA GLY A 18 52.16 82.58 0.88
C GLY A 18 50.78 81.95 0.99
N HIS A 19 50.02 82.06 -0.08
CA HIS A 19 48.71 81.60 -0.35
C HIS A 19 48.65 80.06 -0.36
N ASP A 20 48.68 79.33 0.81
CA ASP A 20 48.48 77.85 0.93
C ASP A 20 47.12 77.43 1.48
N GLY A 21 46.26 78.39 1.83
CA GLY A 21 44.91 78.18 2.34
C GLY A 21 43.90 77.72 1.31
N GLY A 22 44.12 77.95 0.04
CA GLY A 22 43.20 77.68 -1.03
C GLY A 22 43.15 76.16 -1.45
N LYS A 23 44.34 75.56 -1.46
CA LYS A 23 44.46 74.14 -1.82
C LYS A 23 43.88 73.18 -0.71
N LYS A 24 44.13 73.53 0.56
CA LYS A 24 43.56 72.76 1.71
C LYS A 24 42.07 72.92 1.83
N ARG A 25 41.48 74.09 1.50
CA ARG A 25 40.04 74.31 1.46
C ARG A 25 39.37 73.57 0.27
N ARG A 26 39.98 73.55 -0.90
CA ARG A 26 39.50 72.78 -2.06
C ARG A 26 39.56 71.27 -1.80
N PHE A 27 40.64 70.75 -1.24
CA PHE A 27 40.78 69.33 -0.86
C PHE A 27 39.77 68.94 0.21
N ARG A 28 39.55 69.77 1.25
CA ARG A 28 38.45 69.50 2.24
C ARG A 28 37.11 69.57 1.63
N ARG A 29 36.74 70.46 0.71
CA ARG A 29 35.43 70.49 0.00
C ARG A 29 35.28 69.32 -0.91
N VAL A 30 36.26 68.84 -1.60
CA VAL A 30 36.23 67.62 -2.43
C VAL A 30 36.08 66.38 -1.54
N ALA A 31 36.81 66.31 -0.43
CA ALA A 31 36.75 65.24 0.53
C ALA A 31 35.34 65.16 1.23
N THR A 32 34.77 66.34 1.62
CA THR A 32 33.42 66.39 2.18
C THR A 32 32.32 66.05 1.13
N ALA A 33 32.43 66.51 -0.11
CA ALA A 33 31.56 66.19 -1.19
C ALA A 33 31.65 64.69 -1.54
N ALA A 34 32.84 64.10 -1.55
CA ALA A 34 33.03 62.65 -1.73
C ALA A 34 32.47 61.85 -0.56
N ALA A 35 32.66 62.28 0.70
CA ALA A 35 32.07 61.65 1.88
C ALA A 35 30.56 61.73 1.87
N LEU A 36 29.98 62.89 1.51
CA LEU A 36 28.52 63.05 1.35
C LEU A 36 27.99 62.14 0.21
N GLY A 37 28.68 62.08 -0.90
CA GLY A 37 28.37 61.16 -2.02
C GLY A 37 28.37 59.70 -1.59
N VAL A 38 29.34 59.27 -0.79
CA VAL A 38 29.41 57.91 -0.23
C VAL A 38 28.26 57.67 0.73
N VAL A 39 27.91 58.64 1.62
CA VAL A 39 26.79 58.50 2.54
C VAL A 39 25.46 58.37 1.78
N LEU A 40 25.21 59.24 0.77
CA LEU A 40 24.04 59.18 -0.07
C LEU A 40 23.97 57.86 -0.87
N ALA A 41 25.07 57.42 -1.45
CA ALA A 41 25.13 56.14 -2.19
C ALA A 41 24.88 54.96 -1.26
N THR A 42 25.42 54.98 -0.04
CA THR A 42 25.20 53.95 0.98
C THR A 42 23.74 53.95 1.45
N GLY A 43 23.16 55.12 1.67
CA GLY A 43 21.74 55.28 2.03
C GLY A 43 20.82 54.78 0.92
N ALA A 44 21.08 55.16 -0.34
CA ALA A 44 20.34 54.70 -1.49
C ALA A 44 20.44 53.17 -1.68
N PHE A 45 21.63 52.60 -1.49
CA PHE A 45 21.89 51.17 -1.52
C PHE A 45 21.13 50.46 -0.39
N ALA A 46 21.16 50.98 0.84
CA ALA A 46 20.42 50.42 1.96
C ALA A 46 18.91 50.47 1.72
N ALA A 47 18.38 51.59 1.23
CA ALA A 47 16.96 51.72 0.86
C ALA A 47 16.58 50.74 -0.23
N TRP A 48 17.42 50.55 -1.26
CA TRP A 48 17.19 49.52 -2.29
C TRP A 48 17.25 48.13 -1.70
N VAL A 49 18.14 47.78 -0.79
CA VAL A 49 18.20 46.47 -0.12
C VAL A 49 16.94 46.22 0.67
N VAL A 50 16.42 47.22 1.39
CA VAL A 50 15.15 47.12 2.12
C VAL A 50 13.97 46.94 1.16
N SER A 51 13.97 47.65 0.03
CA SER A 51 12.90 47.54 -0.99
C SER A 51 12.84 46.16 -1.65
N LEU A 52 13.86 45.32 -1.53
CA LEU A 52 13.84 43.93 -2.03
C LEU A 52 12.82 43.06 -1.27
N GLY A 53 12.43 43.44 -0.04
CA GLY A 53 11.49 42.68 0.79
C GLY A 53 12.06 41.36 1.31
N GLN A 54 11.21 40.52 1.87
CA GLN A 54 11.57 39.20 2.43
C GLN A 54 11.93 38.19 1.33
N LEU A 55 12.76 37.21 1.71
CA LEU A 55 13.05 36.05 0.85
C LEU A 55 11.84 35.15 0.73
N PRO A 56 11.49 34.62 -0.46
CA PRO A 56 10.29 33.81 -0.70
C PRO A 56 10.49 32.36 -0.25
N PHE A 57 10.72 32.14 1.05
CA PHE A 57 10.95 30.80 1.60
C PHE A 57 9.75 29.88 1.49
N GLU A 58 8.53 30.40 1.60
CA GLU A 58 7.32 29.60 1.48
C GLU A 58 7.25 28.88 0.13
N GLN A 59 7.50 29.62 -0.96
CA GLN A 59 7.52 29.05 -2.31
C GLN A 59 8.71 28.11 -2.53
N ALA A 60 9.88 28.46 -1.97
CA ALA A 60 11.09 27.64 -2.09
C ALA A 60 11.00 26.32 -1.34
N ARG A 61 10.23 26.28 -0.25
CA ARG A 61 10.00 25.07 0.57
C ARG A 61 8.84 24.21 0.11
N GLN A 62 8.06 24.67 -0.88
CA GLN A 62 7.05 23.81 -1.48
C GLN A 62 7.72 22.61 -2.14
N ILE A 63 7.28 21.43 -1.81
CA ILE A 63 7.78 20.16 -2.36
C ILE A 63 6.62 19.25 -2.76
N SER A 64 6.93 18.34 -3.65
CA SER A 64 6.02 17.27 -4.07
C SER A 64 5.64 16.39 -2.88
N THR A 65 4.34 16.09 -2.73
CA THR A 65 3.91 15.12 -1.72
C THR A 65 4.44 13.75 -2.08
N THR A 66 5.09 13.11 -1.12
CA THR A 66 5.70 11.78 -1.29
C THR A 66 5.13 10.80 -0.28
N ILE A 67 4.77 9.63 -0.77
CA ILE A 67 4.36 8.50 0.05
C ILE A 67 5.54 7.55 0.15
N VAL A 68 5.93 7.23 1.38
CA VAL A 68 7.07 6.35 1.66
C VAL A 68 6.64 5.14 2.49
N ASP A 69 7.39 4.06 2.37
CA ASP A 69 7.19 2.85 3.15
C ASP A 69 7.68 3.00 4.60
N ARG A 70 7.52 1.95 5.40
CA ARG A 70 7.99 1.88 6.80
C ARG A 70 9.48 2.17 6.97
N ASN A 71 10.28 1.93 5.92
CA ASN A 71 11.73 2.13 5.88
C ASN A 71 12.11 3.44 5.17
N SER A 72 11.14 4.34 4.94
CA SER A 72 11.30 5.64 4.24
C SER A 72 11.72 5.51 2.77
N LYS A 73 11.51 4.36 2.12
CA LYS A 73 11.67 4.19 0.67
C LYS A 73 10.46 4.74 -0.06
N LEU A 74 10.68 5.40 -1.19
CA LEU A 74 9.63 5.99 -2.00
C LEU A 74 8.71 4.88 -2.58
N LEU A 75 7.42 5.02 -2.31
CA LEU A 75 6.34 4.24 -2.93
C LEU A 75 5.74 5.00 -4.10
N ARG A 76 5.33 6.25 -3.88
CA ARG A 76 4.73 7.12 -4.89
C ARG A 76 5.03 8.57 -4.59
N ALA A 77 5.23 9.36 -5.63
CA ALA A 77 5.29 10.81 -5.54
C ALA A 77 4.13 11.41 -6.35
N TYR A 78 3.72 12.63 -5.96
CA TYR A 78 2.72 13.41 -6.68
C TYR A 78 3.35 14.71 -7.15
N ALA A 79 3.16 15.08 -8.41
CA ALA A 79 3.65 16.34 -8.91
C ALA A 79 3.04 17.51 -8.13
N MET A 80 3.76 18.62 -8.03
CA MET A 80 3.22 19.87 -7.51
C MET A 80 2.11 20.40 -8.43
N ALA A 81 1.33 21.36 -7.96
CA ALA A 81 0.22 21.94 -8.73
C ALA A 81 0.65 22.54 -10.08
N ASP A 82 1.90 22.97 -10.19
CA ASP A 82 2.51 23.47 -11.43
C ASP A 82 3.09 22.37 -12.33
N GLY A 83 2.89 21.10 -11.99
CA GLY A 83 3.35 19.93 -12.74
C GLY A 83 4.83 19.59 -12.53
N ARG A 84 5.54 20.28 -11.65
CA ARG A 84 6.95 20.00 -11.35
C ARG A 84 7.11 18.90 -10.30
N TRP A 85 8.22 18.17 -10.43
CA TRP A 85 8.67 17.16 -9.48
C TRP A 85 9.79 17.75 -8.63
N ARG A 86 9.50 18.06 -7.37
CA ARG A 86 10.47 18.57 -6.39
C ARG A 86 10.40 17.70 -5.14
N LEU A 87 11.15 16.61 -5.14
CA LEU A 87 11.10 15.64 -4.04
C LEU A 87 11.94 16.10 -2.84
N PRO A 88 11.51 15.83 -1.61
CA PRO A 88 12.26 16.14 -0.41
C PRO A 88 13.61 15.43 -0.43
N VAL A 89 14.66 16.15 -0.06
CA VAL A 89 16.04 15.66 0.00
C VAL A 89 16.75 16.27 1.19
N ASP A 90 17.61 15.49 1.84
CA ASP A 90 18.54 15.91 2.88
C ASP A 90 19.96 15.63 2.38
N ALA A 91 20.81 16.63 2.40
CA ALA A 91 22.16 16.54 1.86
C ALA A 91 23.04 15.51 2.59
N ARG A 92 22.86 15.38 3.92
CA ARG A 92 23.74 14.54 4.74
C ARG A 92 23.37 13.06 4.65
N THR A 93 22.08 12.75 4.58
CA THR A 93 21.56 11.38 4.71
C THR A 93 21.02 10.82 3.41
N GLY A 94 20.56 11.69 2.51
CA GLY A 94 19.81 11.35 1.29
C GLY A 94 20.63 11.40 0.00
N VAL A 95 21.84 11.98 0.01
CA VAL A 95 22.67 12.17 -1.18
C VAL A 95 24.03 11.51 -1.03
N ASP A 96 24.56 10.98 -2.12
CA ASP A 96 25.89 10.37 -2.13
C ASP A 96 26.98 11.40 -1.78
N PRO A 97 27.85 11.13 -0.78
CA PRO A 97 28.91 12.04 -0.39
C PRO A 97 29.88 12.36 -1.54
N SER A 98 30.08 11.45 -2.49
CA SER A 98 30.96 11.67 -3.64
C SER A 98 30.36 12.70 -4.58
N TYR A 99 29.04 12.69 -4.79
CA TYR A 99 28.34 13.73 -5.55
C TYR A 99 28.49 15.10 -4.90
N LEU A 100 28.29 15.20 -3.57
CA LEU A 100 28.42 16.48 -2.87
C LEU A 100 29.84 17.03 -2.98
N LYS A 101 30.86 16.18 -2.82
CA LYS A 101 32.28 16.59 -3.01
C LYS A 101 32.51 17.07 -4.44
N LEU A 102 31.95 16.37 -5.42
CA LEU A 102 32.10 16.73 -6.84
C LEU A 102 31.40 18.07 -7.15
N LEU A 103 30.15 18.22 -6.66
CA LEU A 103 29.36 19.46 -6.82
C LEU A 103 30.11 20.69 -6.23
N LEU A 104 30.56 20.59 -4.99
CA LEU A 104 31.24 21.64 -4.31
C LEU A 104 32.59 21.97 -4.98
N ALA A 105 33.35 20.96 -5.38
CA ALA A 105 34.60 21.16 -6.09
C ALA A 105 34.41 21.84 -7.45
N TYR A 106 33.35 21.55 -8.16
CA TYR A 106 33.05 22.06 -9.49
C TYR A 106 32.44 23.47 -9.45
N GLU A 107 31.40 23.66 -8.59
CA GLU A 107 30.60 24.90 -8.55
C GLU A 107 31.12 25.93 -7.53
N ASP A 108 31.58 25.48 -6.36
CA ASP A 108 31.90 26.39 -5.24
C ASP A 108 32.90 25.77 -4.25
N ARG A 109 34.19 25.75 -4.60
CA ARG A 109 35.27 25.12 -3.79
C ARG A 109 35.35 25.60 -2.35
N ARG A 110 34.95 26.85 -2.09
CA ARG A 110 35.03 27.49 -0.79
C ARG A 110 33.68 27.72 -0.14
N PHE A 111 32.69 26.95 -0.52
CA PHE A 111 31.32 27.08 -0.04
C PHE A 111 31.23 27.29 1.46
N TYR A 112 31.94 26.50 2.26
CA TYR A 112 31.88 26.56 3.71
C TYR A 112 32.72 27.74 4.30
N SER A 113 33.50 28.49 3.50
CA SER A 113 34.43 29.52 3.98
C SER A 113 34.03 30.95 3.64
N HIS A 114 33.00 31.17 2.81
CA HIS A 114 32.51 32.52 2.49
C HIS A 114 31.06 32.70 3.00
N HIS A 115 30.61 33.97 3.02
CA HIS A 115 29.27 34.36 3.47
C HIS A 115 28.37 34.79 2.30
N GLY A 116 28.05 33.86 1.39
CA GLY A 116 27.17 34.06 0.26
C GLY A 116 27.86 34.49 -1.03
N VAL A 117 28.88 35.31 -0.93
CA VAL A 117 29.70 35.77 -2.05
C VAL A 117 31.15 35.42 -1.77
N ASP A 118 31.87 34.93 -2.77
CA ASP A 118 33.31 34.65 -2.69
C ASP A 118 34.12 35.79 -3.34
N PRO A 119 34.72 36.73 -2.53
CA PRO A 119 35.49 37.86 -3.06
C PRO A 119 36.68 37.42 -3.89
N ARG A 120 37.36 36.30 -3.51
CA ARG A 120 38.53 35.80 -4.26
C ARG A 120 38.15 35.26 -5.62
N ALA A 121 36.98 34.55 -5.72
CA ALA A 121 36.46 34.08 -6.98
C ALA A 121 36.02 35.24 -7.89
N LEU A 122 35.39 36.28 -7.32
CA LEU A 122 35.03 37.48 -8.07
C LEU A 122 36.28 38.23 -8.57
N GLY A 123 37.29 38.42 -7.72
CA GLY A 123 38.56 39.05 -8.11
C GLY A 123 39.25 38.28 -9.24
N ARG A 124 39.32 36.96 -9.14
CA ARG A 124 39.86 36.11 -10.20
C ARG A 124 39.06 36.25 -11.50
N ALA A 125 37.71 36.20 -11.44
CA ALA A 125 36.86 36.33 -12.63
C ALA A 125 37.00 37.71 -13.29
N ALA A 126 37.11 38.79 -12.51
CA ALA A 126 37.35 40.13 -13.02
C ALA A 126 38.74 40.23 -13.69
N TRP A 127 39.79 39.70 -13.07
CA TRP A 127 41.13 39.63 -13.63
C TRP A 127 41.16 38.87 -14.96
N GLN A 128 40.52 37.70 -15.03
CA GLN A 128 40.44 36.91 -16.24
C GLN A 128 39.66 37.63 -17.37
N LEU A 129 38.60 38.38 -17.03
CA LEU A 129 37.86 39.17 -18.01
C LEU A 129 38.77 40.28 -18.60
N VAL A 130 39.56 40.96 -17.77
CA VAL A 130 40.47 42.01 -18.23
C VAL A 130 41.61 41.45 -19.07
N THR A 131 42.18 40.30 -18.68
CA THR A 131 43.36 39.72 -19.34
C THR A 131 43.02 38.89 -20.57
N SER A 132 41.88 38.25 -20.62
CA SER A 132 41.50 37.31 -21.69
C SER A 132 40.37 37.83 -22.60
N GLY A 133 39.78 39.00 -22.29
CA GLY A 133 38.65 39.59 -23.03
C GLY A 133 37.35 38.74 -22.99
N ARG A 134 37.35 37.63 -22.26
CA ARG A 134 36.23 36.72 -22.12
C ARG A 134 36.09 36.17 -20.69
N ILE A 135 34.89 35.80 -20.31
CA ILE A 135 34.64 35.15 -19.02
C ILE A 135 35.13 33.69 -19.08
N VAL A 136 36.26 33.39 -18.45
CA VAL A 136 36.88 32.06 -18.42
C VAL A 136 36.38 31.25 -17.22
N SER A 137 36.14 31.88 -16.06
CA SER A 137 35.61 31.23 -14.86
C SER A 137 34.46 32.01 -14.24
N GLY A 138 33.42 31.29 -13.73
CA GLY A 138 32.29 31.89 -13.04
C GLY A 138 32.67 32.33 -11.62
N GLY A 139 32.34 33.58 -11.23
CA GLY A 139 32.43 34.05 -9.85
C GLY A 139 31.13 33.84 -9.04
N SER A 140 30.25 32.95 -9.47
CA SER A 140 28.96 32.70 -8.79
C SER A 140 29.09 31.54 -7.80
N THR A 141 28.66 31.78 -6.56
CA THR A 141 28.60 30.74 -5.51
C THR A 141 27.29 29.92 -5.60
N ILE A 142 27.24 28.77 -4.92
CA ILE A 142 26.00 27.98 -4.76
C ILE A 142 24.90 28.84 -4.12
N THR A 143 25.22 29.68 -3.13
CA THR A 143 24.26 30.57 -2.48
C THR A 143 23.70 31.62 -3.47
N MET A 144 24.52 32.16 -4.37
CA MET A 144 24.04 33.04 -5.44
C MET A 144 23.17 32.33 -6.46
N GLN A 145 23.46 31.06 -6.77
CA GLN A 145 22.64 30.23 -7.63
C GLN A 145 21.29 29.96 -6.95
N LEU A 146 21.28 29.60 -5.66
CA LEU A 146 20.07 29.44 -4.87
C LEU A 146 19.21 30.71 -4.89
N ALA A 147 19.82 31.89 -4.64
CA ALA A 147 19.09 33.15 -4.72
C ALA A 147 18.40 33.40 -6.05
N ARG A 148 19.05 33.00 -7.15
CA ARG A 148 18.44 33.06 -8.50
C ARG A 148 17.31 32.05 -8.69
N LEU A 149 17.40 30.84 -8.10
CA LEU A 149 16.36 29.83 -8.20
C LEU A 149 15.13 30.20 -7.39
N MET A 150 15.30 30.86 -6.25
CA MET A 150 14.20 31.35 -5.42
C MET A 150 13.45 32.52 -6.05
N GLU A 151 14.15 33.39 -6.82
CA GLU A 151 13.56 34.53 -7.54
C GLU A 151 13.89 34.43 -9.05
N PRO A 152 13.27 33.55 -9.82
CA PRO A 152 13.60 33.38 -11.23
C PRO A 152 13.25 34.64 -12.05
N ARG A 153 14.24 35.21 -12.71
CA ARG A 153 14.12 36.39 -13.59
C ARG A 153 14.81 36.11 -14.93
N ARG A 154 14.20 36.61 -16.00
CA ARG A 154 14.73 36.42 -17.38
C ARG A 154 15.93 37.37 -17.67
N GLU A 155 16.11 38.46 -16.91
CA GLU A 155 17.13 39.46 -17.14
C GLU A 155 18.55 38.99 -16.78
N ARG A 156 19.48 39.16 -17.72
CA ARG A 156 20.92 38.97 -17.52
C ARG A 156 21.61 40.33 -17.51
N SER A 157 21.42 41.09 -16.44
CA SER A 157 22.02 42.44 -16.23
C SER A 157 22.98 42.47 -15.04
N VAL A 158 23.82 43.49 -14.99
CA VAL A 158 24.69 43.77 -13.82
C VAL A 158 23.83 43.97 -12.57
N HIS A 159 22.67 44.64 -12.73
CA HIS A 159 21.69 44.84 -11.64
C HIS A 159 21.15 43.51 -11.09
N ALA A 160 20.79 42.58 -11.98
CA ALA A 160 20.35 41.25 -11.58
C ALA A 160 21.47 40.51 -10.82
N LYS A 161 22.74 40.67 -11.24
CA LYS A 161 23.88 40.06 -10.58
C LYS A 161 24.10 40.63 -9.18
N LEU A 162 24.03 41.99 -9.04
CA LEU A 162 24.13 42.65 -7.75
C LEU A 162 23.03 42.20 -6.78
N ARG A 163 21.78 42.10 -7.28
CA ARG A 163 20.67 41.55 -6.51
C ARG A 163 20.92 40.12 -6.03
N GLN A 164 21.44 39.24 -6.89
CA GLN A 164 21.80 37.87 -6.49
C GLN A 164 22.85 37.87 -5.37
N MET A 165 23.85 38.77 -5.42
CA MET A 165 24.86 38.89 -4.38
C MET A 165 24.24 39.32 -3.03
N VAL A 166 23.38 40.35 -3.05
CA VAL A 166 22.69 40.84 -1.85
C VAL A 166 21.78 39.72 -1.27
N ARG A 167 21.00 39.08 -2.11
CA ARG A 167 20.15 37.94 -1.70
C ARG A 167 20.96 36.77 -1.14
N ALA A 168 22.13 36.49 -1.73
CA ALA A 168 23.04 35.45 -1.21
C ALA A 168 23.52 35.77 0.21
N VAL A 169 23.87 37.04 0.49
CA VAL A 169 24.23 37.46 1.85
C VAL A 169 23.05 37.39 2.81
N GLN A 170 21.84 37.75 2.35
CA GLN A 170 20.64 37.63 3.17
C GLN A 170 20.30 36.14 3.49
N LEU A 171 20.49 35.21 2.54
CA LEU A 171 20.34 33.79 2.76
C LEU A 171 21.30 33.25 3.82
N GLU A 172 22.58 33.61 3.74
CA GLU A 172 23.61 33.19 4.72
C GLU A 172 23.39 33.74 6.14
N ARG A 173 22.61 34.81 6.28
CA ARG A 173 22.23 35.35 7.59
C ARG A 173 21.04 34.61 8.21
N GLN A 174 20.22 33.92 7.40
CA GLN A 174 18.99 33.27 7.83
C GLN A 174 19.10 31.73 7.84
N LEU A 175 20.04 31.15 7.12
CA LEU A 175 20.20 29.70 6.96
C LEU A 175 21.65 29.30 7.27
N THR A 176 21.79 28.09 7.77
CA THR A 176 23.09 27.41 7.86
C THR A 176 23.57 27.00 6.47
N LYS A 177 24.84 26.71 6.30
CA LYS A 177 25.41 26.17 5.05
C LYS A 177 24.72 24.92 4.59
N ASP A 178 24.41 24.00 5.51
CA ASP A 178 23.67 22.77 5.19
C ASP A 178 22.25 23.08 4.74
N GLY A 179 21.55 24.02 5.38
CA GLY A 179 20.21 24.45 4.95
C GLY A 179 20.19 25.12 3.56
N ILE A 180 21.27 25.85 3.21
CA ILE A 180 21.47 26.41 1.87
C ILE A 180 21.68 25.27 0.86
N LEU A 181 22.47 24.27 1.21
CA LEU A 181 22.76 23.13 0.35
C LEU A 181 21.51 22.28 0.14
N ASP A 182 20.74 22.01 1.20
CA ASP A 182 19.47 21.28 1.10
C ASP A 182 18.49 21.97 0.13
N LEU A 183 18.31 23.28 0.27
CA LEU A 183 17.44 24.04 -0.64
C LEU A 183 17.98 24.04 -2.08
N TYR A 184 19.29 24.17 -2.26
CA TYR A 184 19.89 24.10 -3.60
C TYR A 184 19.66 22.74 -4.24
N LEU A 185 19.89 21.65 -3.50
CA LEU A 185 19.67 20.26 -3.95
C LEU A 185 18.21 19.97 -4.26
N ALA A 186 17.27 20.67 -3.60
CA ALA A 186 15.84 20.55 -3.87
C ALA A 186 15.37 21.39 -5.07
N LEU A 187 15.99 22.55 -5.34
CA LEU A 187 15.54 23.54 -6.33
C LEU A 187 16.31 23.51 -7.64
N ALA A 188 17.54 22.92 -7.68
CA ALA A 188 18.38 22.90 -8.87
C ALA A 188 17.60 22.26 -10.04
N PRO A 189 17.57 22.91 -11.24
CA PRO A 189 16.84 22.39 -12.39
C PRO A 189 17.64 21.32 -13.12
N PHE A 190 16.98 20.21 -13.49
CA PHE A 190 17.59 19.10 -14.23
C PHE A 190 16.96 18.86 -15.60
N GLY A 191 16.17 19.82 -16.08
CA GLY A 191 15.51 19.82 -17.39
C GLY A 191 14.05 19.39 -17.35
N GLY A 192 13.23 20.07 -18.17
CA GLY A 192 11.79 19.94 -18.17
C GLY A 192 11.17 20.26 -16.83
N ASN A 193 10.37 19.35 -16.31
CA ASN A 193 9.69 19.51 -15.03
C ASN A 193 10.42 18.87 -13.83
N LEU A 194 11.72 18.53 -13.97
CA LEU A 194 12.52 17.94 -12.88
C LEU A 194 13.26 19.04 -12.12
N GLU A 195 12.93 19.21 -10.85
CA GLU A 195 13.62 20.03 -9.89
C GLU A 195 14.17 19.16 -8.74
N GLY A 196 15.40 19.41 -8.37
CA GLY A 196 16.13 18.71 -7.32
C GLY A 196 16.78 17.40 -7.75
N ILE A 197 17.86 17.09 -7.04
CA ILE A 197 18.72 15.91 -7.29
C ILE A 197 17.96 14.59 -7.17
N ARG A 198 17.01 14.49 -6.22
CA ARG A 198 16.28 13.26 -5.98
C ARG A 198 15.33 12.93 -7.12
N ALA A 199 14.58 13.92 -7.60
CA ALA A 199 13.72 13.77 -8.77
C ALA A 199 14.53 13.39 -10.02
N ALA A 200 15.67 14.06 -10.23
CA ALA A 200 16.57 13.79 -11.35
C ALA A 200 17.18 12.39 -11.30
N SER A 201 17.69 11.96 -10.13
CA SER A 201 18.26 10.61 -9.96
C SER A 201 17.24 9.52 -10.24
N ILE A 202 16.02 9.66 -9.73
CA ILE A 202 14.94 8.70 -9.96
C ILE A 202 14.53 8.68 -11.43
N ALA A 203 14.33 9.87 -12.04
CA ALA A 203 13.87 9.96 -13.42
C ALA A 203 14.93 9.49 -14.45
N TYR A 204 16.21 9.73 -14.22
CA TYR A 204 17.25 9.34 -15.17
C TYR A 204 17.87 7.97 -14.87
N PHE A 205 18.06 7.63 -13.59
CA PHE A 205 18.73 6.37 -13.21
C PHE A 205 17.80 5.35 -12.56
N GLY A 206 16.61 5.74 -12.07
CA GLY A 206 15.66 4.87 -11.42
C GLY A 206 16.06 4.46 -10.01
N LYS A 207 16.85 5.29 -9.33
CA LYS A 207 17.34 5.04 -7.96
C LYS A 207 17.45 6.32 -7.14
N GLU A 208 17.43 6.16 -5.82
CA GLU A 208 17.69 7.25 -4.89
C GLU A 208 19.11 7.79 -5.04
N PRO A 209 19.34 9.12 -4.84
CA PRO A 209 20.65 9.74 -5.04
C PRO A 209 21.68 9.39 -3.95
N LYS A 210 21.37 8.51 -3.03
CA LYS A 210 22.24 8.06 -1.94
C LYS A 210 23.42 7.18 -2.42
N ARG A 211 23.31 6.57 -3.61
CA ARG A 211 24.33 5.69 -4.20
C ARG A 211 24.47 6.01 -5.69
N LEU A 212 25.28 6.99 -5.98
CA LEU A 212 25.60 7.40 -7.34
C LEU A 212 26.99 6.87 -7.73
N SER A 213 27.13 6.37 -8.96
CA SER A 213 28.47 6.16 -9.54
C SER A 213 29.12 7.50 -9.89
N LEU A 214 30.43 7.52 -10.08
CA LEU A 214 31.14 8.73 -10.49
C LEU A 214 30.59 9.30 -11.81
N ALA A 215 30.26 8.43 -12.77
CA ALA A 215 29.66 8.84 -14.04
C ALA A 215 28.28 9.52 -13.84
N GLU A 216 27.41 8.95 -13.01
CA GLU A 216 26.09 9.50 -12.71
C GLU A 216 26.20 10.83 -11.93
N ALA A 217 27.10 10.89 -10.94
CA ALA A 217 27.37 12.10 -10.18
C ALA A 217 27.84 13.23 -11.08
N ALA A 218 28.80 12.96 -11.98
CA ALA A 218 29.33 13.95 -12.93
C ALA A 218 28.28 14.47 -13.90
N VAL A 219 27.38 13.60 -14.41
CA VAL A 219 26.23 14.01 -15.21
C VAL A 219 25.34 14.96 -14.43
N LEU A 220 24.95 14.60 -13.20
CA LEU A 220 24.06 15.42 -12.41
C LEU A 220 24.69 16.76 -11.99
N VAL A 221 26.00 16.83 -11.81
CA VAL A 221 26.71 18.10 -11.58
C VAL A 221 26.67 18.99 -12.85
N ALA A 222 26.73 18.37 -14.04
CA ALA A 222 26.77 19.13 -15.29
C ALA A 222 25.39 19.72 -15.67
N LEU A 223 24.28 19.06 -15.36
CA LEU A 223 22.95 19.41 -15.87
C LEU A 223 22.44 20.80 -15.46
N PRO A 224 22.56 21.26 -14.20
CA PRO A 224 21.92 22.51 -13.72
C PRO A 224 22.43 23.79 -14.41
N GLN A 225 23.62 23.77 -15.03
CA GLN A 225 24.15 24.92 -15.76
C GLN A 225 23.40 25.26 -17.03
N SER A 226 22.86 24.25 -17.72
CA SER A 226 22.06 24.42 -18.94
C SER A 226 21.04 23.28 -19.05
N PRO A 227 20.03 23.26 -18.18
CA PRO A 227 19.18 22.09 -17.95
C PRO A 227 18.40 21.66 -19.21
N GLU A 228 17.93 22.60 -20.04
CA GLU A 228 17.17 22.25 -21.25
C GLU A 228 18.06 21.75 -22.39
N THR A 229 19.22 22.36 -22.58
CA THR A 229 20.15 21.98 -23.66
C THR A 229 20.95 20.72 -23.35
N ARG A 230 21.00 20.32 -22.07
CA ARG A 230 21.70 19.11 -21.60
C ARG A 230 20.73 18.02 -21.15
N ARG A 231 19.45 18.12 -21.51
CA ARG A 231 18.46 17.07 -21.16
C ARG A 231 18.88 15.73 -21.74
N LEU A 232 19.00 14.72 -20.87
CA LEU A 232 19.44 13.37 -21.25
C LEU A 232 18.48 12.70 -22.24
N ASP A 233 17.19 12.93 -22.09
CA ASP A 233 16.14 12.36 -22.96
C ASP A 233 16.00 13.06 -24.32
N ARG A 234 16.63 14.25 -24.50
CA ARG A 234 16.60 15.00 -25.77
C ARG A 234 17.96 15.19 -26.39
N HIS A 235 18.98 15.43 -25.58
CA HIS A 235 20.31 15.79 -26.02
C HIS A 235 21.39 14.99 -25.26
N PRO A 236 21.36 13.63 -25.32
CA PRO A 236 22.27 12.79 -24.54
C PRO A 236 23.76 13.04 -24.84
N GLU A 237 24.11 13.35 -26.11
CA GLU A 237 25.48 13.63 -26.50
C GLU A 237 26.01 14.96 -25.92
N VAL A 238 25.17 16.00 -25.86
CA VAL A 238 25.54 17.27 -25.22
C VAL A 238 25.74 17.06 -23.72
N ALA A 239 24.89 16.27 -23.09
CA ALA A 239 25.03 15.91 -21.67
C ALA A 239 26.30 15.07 -21.43
N ARG A 240 26.64 14.13 -22.31
CA ARG A 240 27.86 13.32 -22.26
C ARG A 240 29.11 14.23 -22.31
N ILE A 241 29.17 15.12 -23.27
CA ILE A 241 30.28 16.08 -23.41
C ILE A 241 30.39 16.95 -22.14
N ALA A 242 29.26 17.39 -21.58
CA ALA A 242 29.26 18.20 -20.36
C ALA A 242 29.76 17.40 -19.15
N ARG A 243 29.33 16.11 -19.03
CA ARG A 243 29.86 15.17 -18.01
C ARG A 243 31.37 15.01 -18.14
N ASP A 244 31.85 14.76 -19.35
CA ASP A 244 33.26 14.51 -19.61
C ASP A 244 34.11 15.74 -19.20
N ARG A 245 33.64 16.97 -19.46
CA ARG A 245 34.27 18.20 -18.99
C ARG A 245 34.32 18.32 -17.46
N VAL A 246 33.29 17.87 -16.77
CA VAL A 246 33.32 17.84 -15.29
C VAL A 246 34.40 16.89 -14.81
N LEU A 247 34.50 15.69 -15.41
CA LEU A 247 35.49 14.67 -15.06
C LEU A 247 36.91 15.18 -15.36
N ASP A 248 37.15 15.78 -16.56
CA ASP A 248 38.44 16.34 -16.94
C ASP A 248 38.94 17.38 -15.95
N ARG A 249 38.04 18.32 -15.59
CA ARG A 249 38.37 19.36 -14.63
C ARG A 249 38.66 18.77 -13.23
N MET A 250 37.98 17.70 -12.83
CA MET A 250 38.24 17.05 -11.55
C MET A 250 39.57 16.29 -11.52
N VAL A 251 40.00 15.76 -12.66
CA VAL A 251 41.35 15.19 -12.83
C VAL A 251 42.42 16.30 -12.76
N GLU A 252 42.24 17.38 -13.53
CA GLU A 252 43.13 18.55 -13.50
C GLU A 252 43.28 19.14 -12.08
N ASP A 253 42.22 19.14 -11.30
CA ASP A 253 42.16 19.58 -9.91
C ASP A 253 42.71 18.55 -8.89
N GLY A 254 43.15 17.37 -9.34
CA GLY A 254 43.67 16.28 -8.50
C GLY A 254 42.62 15.66 -7.57
N ARG A 255 41.32 15.76 -7.91
CA ARG A 255 40.21 15.29 -7.09
C ARG A 255 39.71 13.90 -7.48
N VAL A 256 39.95 13.50 -8.71
CA VAL A 256 39.54 12.21 -9.27
C VAL A 256 40.80 11.61 -9.96
N PRO A 257 41.12 10.32 -9.68
CA PRO A 257 42.15 9.59 -10.41
C PRO A 257 41.86 9.54 -11.90
N VAL A 258 42.89 9.54 -12.74
CA VAL A 258 42.74 9.46 -14.20
C VAL A 258 42.01 8.20 -14.62
N GLU A 259 42.35 7.08 -14.02
CA GLU A 259 41.76 5.75 -14.30
C GLU A 259 40.27 5.75 -14.02
N ASP A 260 39.83 6.30 -12.89
CA ASP A 260 38.42 6.40 -12.51
C ASP A 260 37.63 7.29 -13.47
N ALA A 261 38.23 8.40 -13.91
CA ALA A 261 37.61 9.28 -14.88
C ALA A 261 37.49 8.62 -16.25
N VAL A 262 38.48 7.86 -16.71
CA VAL A 262 38.41 7.09 -17.96
C VAL A 262 37.28 6.04 -17.89
N GLN A 263 37.18 5.29 -16.78
CA GLN A 263 36.09 4.33 -16.59
C GLN A 263 34.73 5.03 -16.54
N ALA A 264 34.59 6.16 -15.84
CA ALA A 264 33.36 6.91 -15.76
C ALA A 264 32.92 7.48 -17.13
N LYS A 265 33.86 7.90 -17.99
CA LYS A 265 33.58 8.38 -19.35
C LYS A 265 33.13 7.25 -20.28
N ALA A 266 33.57 6.01 -20.06
CA ALA A 266 33.14 4.84 -20.82
C ALA A 266 31.66 4.45 -20.55
N VAL A 267 31.10 4.85 -19.40
CA VAL A 267 29.70 4.59 -19.06
C VAL A 267 28.76 5.40 -19.97
N ALA A 268 27.81 4.73 -20.61
CA ALA A 268 26.80 5.38 -21.43
C ALA A 268 25.87 6.27 -20.57
N VAL A 269 25.51 7.44 -21.10
CA VAL A 269 24.49 8.29 -20.45
C VAL A 269 23.08 7.76 -20.79
N PRO A 270 22.10 7.85 -19.87
CA PRO A 270 20.73 7.49 -20.16
C PRO A 270 20.14 8.31 -21.32
N LYS A 271 19.36 7.67 -22.19
CA LYS A 271 18.68 8.31 -23.32
C LYS A 271 17.17 8.49 -23.13
N LEU A 272 16.63 7.93 -22.04
CA LEU A 272 15.21 7.96 -21.75
C LEU A 272 14.99 8.29 -20.27
N ARG A 273 13.86 8.92 -19.97
CA ARG A 273 13.38 9.07 -18.59
C ARG A 273 12.65 7.82 -18.17
N LYS A 274 12.94 7.36 -16.96
CA LYS A 274 12.14 6.35 -16.29
C LYS A 274 10.91 7.02 -15.64
N PRO A 275 9.76 6.36 -15.62
CA PRO A 275 8.61 6.88 -14.90
C PRO A 275 8.91 6.96 -13.39
N MET A 276 8.28 7.92 -12.71
CA MET A 276 8.31 7.95 -11.25
C MET A 276 7.71 6.66 -10.70
N PRO A 277 8.24 6.11 -9.60
CA PRO A 277 7.70 4.91 -9.00
C PRO A 277 6.22 5.04 -8.67
N ILE A 278 5.45 4.02 -9.02
CA ILE A 278 4.04 3.87 -8.68
C ILE A 278 3.92 2.49 -8.03
N LEU A 279 4.05 2.46 -6.72
CA LEU A 279 3.89 1.27 -5.90
C LEU A 279 2.80 1.54 -4.86
N ALA A 280 1.99 0.54 -4.55
CA ALA A 280 0.83 0.66 -3.67
C ALA A 280 -0.08 1.87 -4.01
N PRO A 281 -0.53 2.02 -5.27
CA PRO A 281 -1.22 3.23 -5.72
C PRO A 281 -2.49 3.52 -4.93
N HIS A 282 -3.29 2.50 -4.58
CA HIS A 282 -4.52 2.66 -3.81
C HIS A 282 -4.26 3.19 -2.39
N SER A 283 -3.27 2.61 -1.70
CA SER A 283 -2.84 3.09 -0.37
C SER A 283 -2.30 4.50 -0.43
N ALA A 284 -1.53 4.82 -1.49
CA ALA A 284 -0.97 6.16 -1.68
C ALA A 284 -2.06 7.21 -1.90
N ASP A 285 -3.04 6.92 -2.76
CA ASP A 285 -4.17 7.82 -3.02
C ASP A 285 -5.06 8.00 -1.78
N GLN A 286 -5.31 6.92 -1.04
CA GLN A 286 -6.05 6.97 0.22
C GLN A 286 -5.31 7.80 1.29
N ALA A 287 -4.00 7.64 1.40
CA ALA A 287 -3.18 8.40 2.34
C ALA A 287 -3.18 9.89 1.99
N LEU A 288 -3.03 10.24 0.71
CA LEU A 288 -3.11 11.61 0.22
C LEU A 288 -4.48 12.26 0.49
N ALA A 289 -5.56 11.48 0.34
CA ALA A 289 -6.92 11.95 0.63
C ALA A 289 -7.16 12.18 2.13
N THR A 290 -6.53 11.39 2.99
CA THR A 290 -6.76 11.37 4.44
C THR A 290 -5.86 12.34 5.20
N VAL A 291 -4.57 12.43 4.81
CA VAL A 291 -3.57 13.26 5.49
C VAL A 291 -3.35 14.53 4.69
N LYS A 292 -3.66 15.68 5.30
CA LYS A 292 -3.48 17.00 4.67
C LYS A 292 -2.20 17.68 5.18
N ASP A 293 -1.67 18.60 4.39
CA ASP A 293 -0.57 19.50 4.75
C ASP A 293 0.73 18.80 5.23
N THR A 294 0.90 17.53 4.83
CA THR A 294 2.08 16.75 5.17
C THR A 294 2.80 16.35 3.89
N PRO A 295 4.01 16.88 3.65
CA PRO A 295 4.72 16.63 2.39
C PRO A 295 5.30 15.20 2.28
N VAL A 296 5.50 14.53 3.41
CA VAL A 296 5.98 13.13 3.45
C VAL A 296 5.05 12.32 4.31
N ILE A 297 4.28 11.41 3.70
CA ILE A 297 3.37 10.52 4.42
C ILE A 297 4.01 9.14 4.48
N LYS A 298 4.18 8.63 5.70
CA LYS A 298 4.80 7.33 5.95
C LYS A 298 3.73 6.26 6.16
N LEU A 299 3.82 5.18 5.37
CA LEU A 299 2.95 4.02 5.49
C LEU A 299 3.66 2.89 6.25
N THR A 300 2.86 1.94 6.76
CA THR A 300 3.35 0.73 7.42
C THR A 300 3.80 -0.34 6.42
N LEU A 301 3.55 -0.14 5.13
CA LEU A 301 3.88 -1.06 4.06
C LEU A 301 5.39 -1.35 3.97
N ASP A 302 5.73 -2.55 3.55
CA ASP A 302 7.08 -2.93 3.13
C ASP A 302 7.15 -2.93 1.61
N SER A 303 7.94 -2.02 1.05
CA SER A 303 8.04 -1.82 -0.41
C SER A 303 8.57 -3.04 -1.17
N ALA A 304 9.40 -3.87 -0.54
CA ALA A 304 9.91 -5.09 -1.17
C ALA A 304 8.80 -6.14 -1.29
N LEU A 305 8.06 -6.37 -0.20
CA LEU A 305 6.90 -7.26 -0.18
C LEU A 305 5.80 -6.76 -1.12
N GLN A 306 5.48 -5.47 -1.08
CA GLN A 306 4.48 -4.86 -1.96
C GLN A 306 4.78 -5.14 -3.44
N LYS A 307 6.03 -4.90 -3.85
CA LYS A 307 6.47 -5.08 -5.25
C LYS A 307 6.30 -6.51 -5.74
N VAL A 308 6.67 -7.50 -4.92
CA VAL A 308 6.55 -8.91 -5.32
C VAL A 308 5.11 -9.41 -5.33
N LEU A 309 4.23 -8.84 -4.47
CA LEU A 309 2.81 -9.18 -4.45
C LEU A 309 2.03 -8.49 -5.59
N GLU A 310 2.37 -7.26 -5.98
CA GLU A 310 1.83 -6.64 -7.19
C GLU A 310 2.22 -7.43 -8.45
N ALA A 311 3.46 -7.91 -8.53
CA ALA A 311 3.88 -8.79 -9.62
C ALA A 311 3.09 -10.09 -9.62
N LEU A 312 2.93 -10.75 -8.45
CA LEU A 312 2.10 -11.94 -8.30
C LEU A 312 0.68 -11.70 -8.80
N ALA A 313 0.07 -10.57 -8.40
CA ALA A 313 -1.30 -10.24 -8.78
C ALA A 313 -1.42 -10.06 -10.31
N ARG A 314 -0.48 -9.37 -10.95
CA ARG A 314 -0.45 -9.22 -12.42
C ARG A 314 -0.35 -10.57 -13.13
N ASP A 315 0.61 -11.40 -12.72
CA ASP A 315 0.88 -12.70 -13.36
C ASP A 315 -0.35 -13.62 -13.23
N ARG A 316 -0.96 -13.68 -12.04
CA ARG A 316 -2.12 -14.52 -11.77
C ARG A 316 -3.39 -14.02 -12.45
N ALA A 317 -3.58 -12.69 -12.55
CA ALA A 317 -4.73 -12.12 -13.24
C ALA A 317 -4.73 -12.44 -14.74
N VAL A 318 -3.56 -12.42 -15.37
CA VAL A 318 -3.41 -12.82 -16.79
C VAL A 318 -3.83 -14.27 -16.99
N ALA A 319 -3.40 -15.18 -16.10
CA ALA A 319 -3.73 -16.60 -16.17
C ALA A 319 -5.22 -16.88 -15.92
N LEU A 320 -5.91 -16.06 -15.13
CA LEU A 320 -7.32 -16.24 -14.78
C LEU A 320 -8.31 -15.64 -15.80
N GLY A 321 -7.87 -14.71 -16.63
CA GLY A 321 -8.69 -14.10 -17.70
C GLY A 321 -8.70 -12.57 -17.73
N SER A 322 -9.13 -11.99 -18.84
CA SER A 322 -9.01 -10.56 -19.13
C SER A 322 -9.80 -9.63 -18.20
N ASN A 323 -10.95 -10.09 -17.70
CA ASN A 323 -11.86 -9.28 -16.85
C ASN A 323 -11.81 -9.67 -15.36
N ILE A 324 -10.88 -10.55 -14.98
CA ILE A 324 -10.72 -10.99 -13.60
C ILE A 324 -9.77 -10.03 -12.87
N SER A 325 -10.24 -9.50 -11.76
CA SER A 325 -9.43 -8.72 -10.82
C SER A 325 -9.13 -9.53 -9.57
N MET A 326 -8.18 -9.05 -8.78
CA MET A 326 -7.86 -9.63 -7.48
C MET A 326 -7.32 -8.59 -6.52
N ALA A 327 -7.40 -8.89 -5.25
CA ALA A 327 -6.85 -8.09 -4.18
C ALA A 327 -6.10 -8.96 -3.17
N ILE A 328 -5.03 -8.41 -2.59
CA ILE A 328 -4.20 -9.08 -1.59
C ILE A 328 -3.91 -8.09 -0.46
N VAL A 329 -4.14 -8.52 0.78
CA VAL A 329 -3.78 -7.76 1.99
C VAL A 329 -2.93 -8.64 2.88
N VAL A 330 -1.81 -8.10 3.37
CA VAL A 330 -0.92 -8.76 4.33
C VAL A 330 -0.84 -7.93 5.59
N VAL A 331 -1.08 -8.54 6.73
CA VAL A 331 -1.10 -7.88 8.04
C VAL A 331 -0.18 -8.61 9.01
N ASP A 332 0.58 -7.85 9.78
CA ASP A 332 1.30 -8.34 10.94
C ASP A 332 0.32 -8.53 12.11
N ASN A 333 0.21 -9.75 12.61
CA ASN A 333 -0.77 -10.11 13.62
C ASN A 333 -0.58 -9.34 14.94
N GLU A 334 0.67 -9.08 15.35
CA GLU A 334 0.98 -8.45 16.63
C GLU A 334 0.65 -6.96 16.59
N SER A 335 1.14 -6.26 15.58
CA SER A 335 0.98 -4.80 15.48
C SER A 335 -0.34 -4.36 14.83
N GLY A 336 -0.96 -5.20 14.00
CA GLY A 336 -2.09 -4.84 13.12
C GLY A 336 -1.66 -3.94 11.96
N ASP A 337 -0.35 -3.84 11.68
CA ASP A 337 0.17 -3.06 10.56
C ASP A 337 -0.09 -3.78 9.25
N VAL A 338 -0.61 -3.06 8.28
CA VAL A 338 -0.69 -3.53 6.90
C VAL A 338 0.71 -3.48 6.30
N LEU A 339 1.26 -4.63 5.93
CA LEU A 339 2.59 -4.75 5.34
C LEU A 339 2.57 -4.70 3.82
N ALA A 340 1.46 -5.12 3.22
CA ALA A 340 1.23 -4.99 1.78
C ALA A 340 -0.28 -4.87 1.49
N HIS A 341 -0.59 -4.05 0.47
CA HIS A 341 -1.93 -3.74 0.03
C HIS A 341 -1.96 -3.68 -1.49
N VAL A 342 -2.51 -4.70 -2.10
CA VAL A 342 -2.73 -4.79 -3.55
C VAL A 342 -4.23 -4.69 -3.80
N GLY A 343 -4.71 -3.53 -4.23
CA GLY A 343 -6.13 -3.27 -4.46
C GLY A 343 -6.63 -3.78 -5.80
N SER A 344 -5.76 -3.93 -6.79
CA SER A 344 -6.01 -4.51 -8.10
C SER A 344 -4.72 -5.06 -8.70
N PRO A 345 -4.79 -5.91 -9.75
CA PRO A 345 -3.60 -6.43 -10.43
C PRO A 345 -2.77 -5.36 -11.15
N ASP A 346 -3.44 -4.38 -11.75
CA ASP A 346 -2.83 -3.23 -12.42
C ASP A 346 -3.75 -2.02 -12.27
N TYR A 347 -3.20 -0.96 -11.67
CA TYR A 347 -3.93 0.28 -11.40
C TYR A 347 -4.44 0.97 -12.67
N PHE A 348 -3.77 0.81 -13.79
CA PHE A 348 -4.11 1.44 -15.07
C PHE A 348 -4.92 0.54 -16.02
N ASP A 349 -5.20 -0.71 -15.65
CA ASP A 349 -6.04 -1.60 -16.47
C ASP A 349 -7.53 -1.28 -16.28
N GLU A 350 -8.09 -0.50 -17.21
CA GLU A 350 -9.51 -0.11 -17.18
C GLU A 350 -10.45 -1.31 -17.30
N ARG A 351 -10.07 -2.38 -18.02
CA ARG A 351 -10.90 -3.59 -18.17
C ARG A 351 -11.09 -4.32 -16.85
N ARG A 352 -10.12 -4.22 -15.95
CA ARG A 352 -10.15 -4.76 -14.60
C ARG A 352 -10.57 -3.74 -13.55
N ALA A 353 -11.07 -2.56 -13.97
CA ALA A 353 -11.37 -1.44 -13.09
C ALA A 353 -10.22 -1.16 -12.11
N GLY A 354 -8.99 -1.04 -12.64
CA GLY A 354 -7.74 -1.04 -11.87
C GLY A 354 -7.66 0.01 -10.79
N GLN A 355 -8.36 1.14 -10.93
CA GLN A 355 -8.40 2.21 -9.91
C GLN A 355 -9.34 1.90 -8.74
N VAL A 356 -10.19 0.86 -8.84
CA VAL A 356 -11.06 0.44 -7.74
C VAL A 356 -10.27 -0.41 -6.76
N ASP A 357 -10.24 0.03 -5.50
CA ASP A 357 -9.62 -0.73 -4.41
C ASP A 357 -10.53 -1.90 -3.99
N MET A 358 -10.24 -3.10 -4.52
CA MET A 358 -11.01 -4.29 -4.21
C MET A 358 -10.78 -4.83 -2.79
N THR A 359 -9.78 -4.32 -2.05
CA THR A 359 -9.62 -4.66 -0.64
C THR A 359 -10.71 -4.05 0.24
N ARG A 360 -11.34 -2.97 -0.23
CA ARG A 360 -12.40 -2.19 0.45
C ARG A 360 -13.78 -2.37 -0.18
N ALA A 361 -13.86 -3.03 -1.32
CA ALA A 361 -15.13 -3.32 -1.97
C ALA A 361 -15.95 -4.30 -1.13
N VAL A 362 -17.22 -3.96 -0.89
CA VAL A 362 -18.15 -4.81 -0.15
C VAL A 362 -18.59 -5.96 -1.07
N ARG A 363 -18.35 -7.21 -0.64
CA ARG A 363 -18.63 -8.44 -1.39
C ARG A 363 -19.19 -9.51 -0.49
N SER A 364 -19.86 -10.53 -1.07
CA SER A 364 -20.34 -11.70 -0.33
C SER A 364 -19.14 -12.56 0.10
N PRO A 365 -18.96 -12.84 1.40
CA PRO A 365 -17.85 -13.62 1.93
C PRO A 365 -17.96 -15.12 1.65
N GLY A 366 -19.12 -15.61 1.24
CA GLY A 366 -19.38 -17.04 1.15
C GLY A 366 -19.08 -17.76 2.46
N SER A 367 -18.30 -18.83 2.38
CA SER A 367 -17.95 -19.66 3.55
C SER A 367 -16.83 -19.12 4.44
N THR A 368 -16.29 -17.93 4.19
CA THR A 368 -15.18 -17.38 5.03
C THR A 368 -15.66 -17.00 6.43
N LEU A 369 -16.95 -16.85 6.68
CA LEU A 369 -17.48 -16.56 8.01
C LEU A 369 -17.68 -17.81 8.88
N LYS A 370 -17.62 -19.02 8.33
CA LYS A 370 -17.81 -20.27 9.08
C LYS A 370 -16.89 -20.43 10.30
N PRO A 371 -15.59 -20.11 10.26
CA PRO A 371 -14.74 -20.21 11.43
C PRO A 371 -15.27 -19.47 12.66
N PHE A 372 -15.95 -18.34 12.47
CA PHE A 372 -16.53 -17.55 13.56
C PHE A 372 -17.80 -18.20 14.12
N ILE A 373 -18.60 -18.86 13.29
CA ILE A 373 -19.76 -19.65 13.73
C ILE A 373 -19.29 -20.80 14.62
N TYR A 374 -18.30 -21.56 14.13
CA TYR A 374 -17.72 -22.67 14.90
C TYR A 374 -17.04 -22.18 16.17
N GLY A 375 -16.31 -21.05 16.10
CA GLY A 375 -15.66 -20.46 17.26
C GLY A 375 -16.65 -20.08 18.36
N LEU A 376 -17.77 -19.45 18.02
CA LEU A 376 -18.81 -19.14 18.99
C LEU A 376 -19.50 -20.40 19.54
N ALA A 377 -19.69 -21.44 18.72
CA ALA A 377 -20.21 -22.71 19.18
C ALA A 377 -19.25 -23.45 20.13
N PHE A 378 -17.93 -23.29 19.95
CA PHE A 378 -16.91 -23.77 20.89
C PHE A 378 -16.91 -22.96 22.19
N GLU A 379 -17.01 -21.63 22.09
CA GLU A 379 -17.08 -20.71 23.23
C GLU A 379 -18.28 -21.04 24.15
N ASP A 380 -19.43 -21.36 23.56
CA ASP A 380 -20.63 -21.72 24.29
C ASP A 380 -20.64 -23.15 24.82
N GLY A 381 -19.64 -23.95 24.46
CA GLY A 381 -19.60 -25.37 24.83
C GLY A 381 -20.67 -26.21 24.19
N PHE A 382 -21.28 -25.80 23.06
CA PHE A 382 -22.23 -26.59 22.32
C PHE A 382 -21.58 -27.79 21.63
N VAL A 383 -20.35 -27.59 21.17
CA VAL A 383 -19.54 -28.59 20.49
C VAL A 383 -18.05 -28.42 20.85
N HIS A 384 -17.28 -29.48 20.57
CA HIS A 384 -15.83 -29.54 20.59
C HIS A 384 -15.36 -29.90 19.16
N PRO A 385 -14.14 -29.60 18.74
CA PRO A 385 -13.62 -30.03 17.44
C PRO A 385 -13.83 -31.52 17.12
N GLU A 386 -13.76 -32.39 18.12
CA GLU A 386 -13.95 -33.82 17.98
C GLU A 386 -15.42 -34.30 18.22
N SER A 387 -16.37 -33.40 18.50
CA SER A 387 -17.78 -33.73 18.57
C SER A 387 -18.26 -34.25 17.22
N LEU A 388 -19.20 -35.22 17.23
CA LEU A 388 -19.88 -35.66 16.03
C LEU A 388 -21.02 -34.71 15.69
N ILE A 389 -21.16 -34.38 14.41
CA ILE A 389 -22.25 -33.56 13.86
C ILE A 389 -22.76 -34.18 12.59
N ASP A 390 -24.06 -34.07 12.35
CA ASP A 390 -24.67 -34.64 11.17
C ASP A 390 -24.65 -33.69 9.98
N ASP A 391 -24.17 -34.19 8.85
CA ASP A 391 -24.22 -33.56 7.53
C ASP A 391 -25.22 -34.35 6.67
N ARG A 392 -26.47 -34.02 6.87
CA ARG A 392 -27.63 -34.69 6.21
C ARG A 392 -28.63 -33.61 5.80
N PRO A 393 -29.49 -33.87 4.82
CA PRO A 393 -30.56 -32.94 4.49
C PRO A 393 -31.37 -32.56 5.72
N ILE A 394 -31.47 -31.28 6.02
CA ILE A 394 -32.23 -30.72 7.14
C ILE A 394 -32.93 -29.45 6.69
N ARG A 395 -34.01 -29.08 7.35
CA ARG A 395 -34.79 -27.89 7.07
C ARG A 395 -34.91 -27.01 8.31
N PHE A 396 -34.67 -25.71 8.13
CA PHE A 396 -34.83 -24.66 9.15
C PHE A 396 -35.96 -23.71 8.69
N GLY A 397 -37.19 -23.93 9.15
CA GLY A 397 -38.35 -23.21 8.62
C GLY A 397 -38.55 -23.47 7.10
N SER A 398 -38.48 -22.42 6.30
CA SER A 398 -38.50 -22.50 4.84
C SER A 398 -37.10 -22.70 4.19
N TYR A 399 -36.03 -22.67 4.97
CA TYR A 399 -34.65 -22.73 4.47
C TYR A 399 -34.08 -24.15 4.58
N ALA A 400 -33.61 -24.71 3.47
CA ALA A 400 -32.96 -26.02 3.39
C ALA A 400 -31.53 -25.83 2.80
N PRO A 401 -30.48 -25.83 3.63
CA PRO A 401 -29.11 -25.68 3.14
C PRO A 401 -28.64 -26.96 2.41
N GLU A 402 -27.93 -26.76 1.29
CA GLU A 402 -27.26 -27.83 0.56
C GLU A 402 -25.76 -27.60 0.57
N ASN A 403 -24.94 -28.66 0.52
CA ASN A 403 -23.52 -28.57 0.36
C ASN A 403 -23.13 -28.12 -1.06
N PHE A 404 -21.94 -27.51 -1.20
CA PHE A 404 -21.49 -26.95 -2.48
C PHE A 404 -21.39 -28.01 -3.60
N ASP A 405 -20.95 -29.21 -3.25
CA ASP A 405 -20.82 -30.38 -4.15
C ASP A 405 -22.08 -31.20 -4.27
N MET A 406 -23.16 -30.73 -3.63
CA MET A 406 -24.46 -31.38 -3.64
C MET A 406 -24.47 -32.77 -2.99
N THR A 407 -23.45 -33.14 -2.22
CA THR A 407 -23.31 -34.42 -1.50
C THR A 407 -23.37 -34.21 0.00
N PHE A 408 -23.70 -35.28 0.74
CA PHE A 408 -23.75 -35.27 2.20
C PHE A 408 -22.82 -36.33 2.75
N GLN A 409 -22.08 -35.98 3.82
CA GLN A 409 -21.04 -36.84 4.40
C GLN A 409 -21.56 -37.74 5.52
N GLY A 410 -22.85 -37.63 5.90
CA GLY A 410 -23.42 -38.33 7.04
C GLY A 410 -22.91 -37.75 8.38
N THR A 411 -22.57 -38.60 9.32
CA THR A 411 -22.03 -38.16 10.63
C THR A 411 -20.55 -37.99 10.58
N VAL A 412 -20.06 -36.78 10.84
CA VAL A 412 -18.62 -36.41 10.78
C VAL A 412 -18.16 -35.69 12.03
N PRO A 413 -16.86 -35.68 12.39
CA PRO A 413 -16.32 -34.76 13.40
C PRO A 413 -16.49 -33.30 12.99
N VAL A 414 -16.83 -32.44 13.93
CA VAL A 414 -16.93 -30.97 13.74
C VAL A 414 -15.68 -30.39 13.06
N ARG A 415 -14.50 -30.88 13.43
CA ARG A 415 -13.23 -30.57 12.76
C ARG A 415 -13.32 -30.79 11.25
N LYS A 416 -13.74 -31.98 10.85
CA LYS A 416 -13.84 -32.36 9.43
C LYS A 416 -14.91 -31.53 8.72
N ALA A 417 -16.04 -31.24 9.37
CA ALA A 417 -17.09 -30.41 8.82
C ALA A 417 -16.60 -29.00 8.46
N LEU A 418 -15.79 -28.35 9.34
CA LEU A 418 -15.21 -27.04 9.07
C LEU A 418 -14.12 -27.10 7.97
N GLN A 419 -13.23 -28.10 8.00
CA GLN A 419 -12.17 -28.30 7.01
C GLN A 419 -12.71 -28.54 5.60
N LEU A 420 -13.76 -29.34 5.48
CA LEU A 420 -14.48 -29.57 4.22
C LEU A 420 -15.45 -28.46 3.85
N SER A 421 -15.64 -27.49 4.74
CA SER A 421 -16.55 -26.36 4.52
C SER A 421 -18.02 -26.76 4.31
N LEU A 422 -18.50 -27.84 4.96
CA LEU A 422 -19.87 -28.30 4.83
C LEU A 422 -20.86 -27.21 5.25
N ASN A 423 -21.95 -27.09 4.51
CA ASN A 423 -22.97 -26.06 4.74
C ASN A 423 -23.94 -26.42 5.85
N VAL A 424 -24.45 -27.64 5.81
CA VAL A 424 -25.46 -28.10 6.76
C VAL A 424 -24.98 -28.02 8.20
N PRO A 425 -23.80 -28.56 8.58
CA PRO A 425 -23.27 -28.42 9.93
C PRO A 425 -23.09 -26.96 10.36
N ALA A 426 -22.61 -26.09 9.45
CA ALA A 426 -22.39 -24.66 9.74
C ALA A 426 -23.71 -23.94 10.06
N ILE A 427 -24.77 -24.23 9.29
CA ILE A 427 -26.07 -23.62 9.52
C ILE A 427 -26.73 -24.17 10.79
N ALA A 428 -26.60 -25.49 11.07
CA ALA A 428 -27.07 -26.07 12.32
C ALA A 428 -26.43 -25.44 13.56
N LEU A 429 -25.14 -25.16 13.48
CA LEU A 429 -24.43 -24.44 14.54
C LEU A 429 -24.87 -22.96 14.61
N LEU A 430 -25.06 -22.30 13.47
CA LEU A 430 -25.50 -20.89 13.45
C LEU A 430 -26.93 -20.73 14.00
N ASP A 431 -27.80 -21.66 13.72
CA ASP A 431 -29.15 -21.70 14.31
C ASP A 431 -29.07 -21.75 15.83
N ARG A 432 -28.14 -22.52 16.39
CA ARG A 432 -27.91 -22.64 17.85
C ARG A 432 -27.24 -21.43 18.45
N VAL A 433 -26.23 -20.88 17.77
CA VAL A 433 -25.48 -19.68 18.20
C VAL A 433 -26.31 -18.41 18.08
N GLY A 434 -27.14 -18.32 17.06
CA GLY A 434 -27.93 -17.14 16.70
C GLY A 434 -27.22 -16.18 15.76
N SER A 435 -27.87 -15.88 14.63
CA SER A 435 -27.31 -14.98 13.60
C SER A 435 -27.08 -13.56 14.11
N SER A 436 -27.97 -13.04 14.95
CA SER A 436 -27.84 -11.71 15.58
C SER A 436 -26.63 -11.64 16.49
N ARG A 437 -26.33 -12.70 17.24
CA ARG A 437 -25.16 -12.79 18.11
C ARG A 437 -23.86 -12.82 17.27
N LEU A 438 -23.83 -13.63 16.22
CA LEU A 438 -22.69 -13.63 15.29
C LEU A 438 -22.45 -12.24 14.71
N SER A 439 -23.49 -11.59 14.18
CA SER A 439 -23.39 -10.23 13.62
C SER A 439 -22.86 -9.23 14.63
N SER A 440 -23.41 -9.21 15.86
CA SER A 440 -22.97 -8.31 16.92
C SER A 440 -21.50 -8.54 17.31
N ARG A 441 -21.10 -9.81 17.45
CA ARG A 441 -19.72 -10.16 17.81
C ARG A 441 -18.71 -9.73 16.74
N LEU A 442 -19.03 -9.95 15.44
CA LEU A 442 -18.15 -9.51 14.34
C LEU A 442 -18.05 -7.98 14.26
N LYS A 443 -19.17 -7.26 14.49
CA LYS A 443 -19.16 -5.79 14.55
C LYS A 443 -18.35 -5.28 15.74
N GLN A 444 -18.50 -5.86 16.93
CA GLN A 444 -17.70 -5.53 18.11
C GLN A 444 -16.20 -5.80 17.89
N ALA A 445 -15.87 -6.79 17.07
CA ALA A 445 -14.49 -7.09 16.65
C ALA A 445 -13.99 -6.16 15.55
N GLY A 446 -14.75 -5.13 15.16
CA GLY A 446 -14.37 -4.05 14.26
C GLY A 446 -14.70 -4.30 12.78
N ALA A 447 -15.40 -5.37 12.41
CA ALA A 447 -15.81 -5.60 11.04
C ALA A 447 -17.06 -4.78 10.68
N ASN A 448 -17.05 -4.21 9.48
CA ASN A 448 -18.20 -3.49 8.93
C ASN A 448 -19.08 -4.42 8.09
N LEU A 449 -20.07 -5.03 8.74
CA LEU A 449 -21.02 -5.94 8.06
C LEU A 449 -22.14 -5.14 7.41
N VAL A 450 -22.33 -5.35 6.11
CA VAL A 450 -23.41 -4.77 5.33
C VAL A 450 -24.50 -5.83 5.14
N LEU A 451 -25.64 -5.64 5.78
CA LEU A 451 -26.82 -6.48 5.63
C LEU A 451 -27.69 -5.97 4.46
N PRO A 452 -28.50 -6.84 3.81
CA PRO A 452 -29.52 -6.39 2.90
C PRO A 452 -30.43 -5.34 3.58
N LYS A 453 -30.96 -4.41 2.80
CA LYS A 453 -31.85 -3.36 3.34
C LYS A 453 -33.03 -3.99 4.06
N ASP A 454 -33.32 -3.47 5.24
CA ASP A 454 -34.48 -3.82 6.07
C ASP A 454 -34.56 -5.29 6.51
N GLU A 455 -33.45 -6.05 6.42
CA GLU A 455 -33.38 -7.43 6.87
C GLU A 455 -32.60 -7.56 8.18
N ALA A 456 -33.15 -8.38 9.09
CA ALA A 456 -32.43 -8.84 10.28
C ALA A 456 -31.42 -9.92 9.89
N PRO A 457 -30.29 -10.08 10.65
CA PRO A 457 -29.35 -11.17 10.41
C PRO A 457 -30.05 -12.53 10.44
N GLY A 458 -30.06 -13.24 9.31
CA GLY A 458 -30.65 -14.56 9.16
C GLY A 458 -29.62 -15.68 8.97
N LEU A 459 -30.06 -16.93 8.85
CA LEU A 459 -29.21 -18.11 8.65
C LEU A 459 -28.38 -18.03 7.34
N ALA A 460 -28.89 -17.32 6.33
CA ALA A 460 -28.20 -17.08 5.07
C ALA A 460 -26.82 -16.40 5.29
N MET A 461 -26.64 -15.65 6.39
CA MET A 461 -25.36 -15.04 6.76
C MET A 461 -24.23 -16.07 6.85
N GLY A 462 -24.52 -17.28 7.31
CA GLY A 462 -23.54 -18.36 7.41
C GLY A 462 -22.98 -18.85 6.08
N LEU A 463 -23.66 -18.54 4.98
CA LEU A 463 -23.27 -18.91 3.61
C LEU A 463 -23.00 -17.69 2.70
N GLY A 464 -22.88 -16.50 3.29
CA GLY A 464 -22.51 -15.29 2.57
C GLY A 464 -23.66 -14.33 2.24
N GLY A 465 -24.84 -14.48 2.89
CA GLY A 465 -25.96 -13.53 2.82
C GLY A 465 -25.69 -12.20 3.55
N VAL A 466 -24.48 -11.69 3.48
CA VAL A 466 -24.00 -10.44 4.09
C VAL A 466 -22.84 -9.91 3.26
N GLY A 467 -22.63 -8.59 3.25
CA GLY A 467 -21.48 -7.98 2.62
C GLY A 467 -20.36 -7.71 3.62
N VAL A 468 -19.12 -7.98 3.21
CA VAL A 468 -17.89 -7.65 3.97
C VAL A 468 -16.79 -7.19 3.01
N THR A 469 -15.77 -6.53 3.54
CA THR A 469 -14.55 -6.20 2.79
C THR A 469 -13.44 -7.23 3.05
N LEU A 470 -12.44 -7.27 2.16
CA LEU A 470 -11.26 -8.12 2.40
C LEU A 470 -10.50 -7.65 3.66
N GLN A 471 -10.46 -6.36 3.91
CA GLN A 471 -9.83 -5.79 5.11
C GLN A 471 -10.54 -6.24 6.39
N ASP A 472 -11.87 -6.24 6.41
CA ASP A 472 -12.64 -6.76 7.56
C ASP A 472 -12.29 -8.23 7.83
N LEU A 473 -12.28 -9.06 6.78
CA LEU A 473 -11.94 -10.48 6.92
C LEU A 473 -10.52 -10.67 7.46
N VAL A 474 -9.53 -9.96 6.92
CA VAL A 474 -8.14 -10.05 7.38
C VAL A 474 -8.02 -9.61 8.83
N GLN A 475 -8.70 -8.54 9.25
CA GLN A 475 -8.75 -8.11 10.66
C GLN A 475 -9.33 -9.20 11.57
N LEU A 476 -10.45 -9.80 11.19
CA LEU A 476 -11.08 -10.87 11.98
C LEU A 476 -10.19 -12.11 12.07
N TYR A 477 -9.55 -12.52 10.97
CA TYR A 477 -8.64 -13.68 10.97
C TYR A 477 -7.34 -13.42 11.74
N SER A 478 -6.81 -12.19 11.72
CA SER A 478 -5.69 -11.81 12.59
C SER A 478 -6.09 -11.93 14.07
N GLY A 479 -7.35 -11.67 14.39
CA GLY A 479 -7.91 -11.93 15.71
C GLY A 479 -7.89 -13.41 16.12
N LEU A 480 -8.14 -14.33 15.18
CA LEU A 480 -7.97 -15.77 15.45
C LEU A 480 -6.53 -16.13 15.76
N ALA A 481 -5.57 -15.59 14.97
CA ALA A 481 -4.14 -15.77 15.21
C ALA A 481 -3.68 -15.24 16.59
N ARG A 482 -4.39 -14.23 17.12
CA ARG A 482 -4.15 -13.57 18.41
C ARG A 482 -5.06 -14.08 19.52
N LEU A 483 -5.46 -15.34 19.46
CA LEU A 483 -6.29 -15.99 20.48
C LEU A 483 -7.58 -15.21 20.80
N GLY A 484 -8.27 -14.74 19.76
CA GLY A 484 -9.59 -14.12 19.85
C GLY A 484 -9.59 -12.60 20.08
N ASN A 485 -8.45 -11.92 20.00
CA ASN A 485 -8.39 -10.47 20.13
C ASN A 485 -8.05 -9.81 18.81
N THR A 486 -8.97 -9.06 18.22
CA THR A 486 -8.71 -8.25 17.03
C THR A 486 -8.03 -6.92 17.39
N ARG A 487 -7.32 -6.36 16.45
CA ARG A 487 -6.76 -5.01 16.51
C ARG A 487 -7.10 -4.30 15.21
N PRO A 488 -7.53 -3.03 15.27
CA PRO A 488 -7.78 -2.25 14.05
C PRO A 488 -6.55 -2.20 13.14
N LEU A 489 -6.76 -2.39 11.86
CA LEU A 489 -5.67 -2.33 10.88
C LEU A 489 -5.10 -0.92 10.81
N ARG A 490 -3.78 -0.82 10.67
CA ARG A 490 -3.06 0.43 10.49
C ARG A 490 -2.28 0.41 9.18
N GLU A 491 -2.44 1.46 8.40
CA GLU A 491 -1.74 1.64 7.14
C GLU A 491 -0.87 2.89 7.13
N ILE A 492 -1.28 3.94 7.88
CA ILE A 492 -0.53 5.19 8.01
C ILE A 492 0.18 5.22 9.36
N VAL A 493 1.49 5.49 9.36
CA VAL A 493 2.27 5.69 10.58
C VAL A 493 1.94 7.05 11.16
N ARG A 494 1.42 7.10 12.40
CA ARG A 494 1.16 8.32 13.16
C ARG A 494 2.27 8.58 14.16
N ALA A 495 2.49 9.84 14.49
CA ALA A 495 3.54 10.24 15.45
C ALA A 495 3.25 9.75 16.89
N THR A 496 1.98 9.68 17.25
CA THR A 496 1.53 9.08 18.52
C THR A 496 1.04 7.66 18.23
N ASP A 497 1.64 6.70 18.88
CA ASP A 497 1.15 5.32 18.91
C ASP A 497 -0.05 5.30 19.87
N ASP A 498 -1.21 5.69 19.32
CA ASP A 498 -2.47 5.59 20.08
C ASP A 498 -2.61 4.13 20.49
N ALA A 499 -2.72 3.89 21.81
CA ALA A 499 -3.03 2.58 22.35
C ALA A 499 -4.33 2.10 21.71
N ARG A 500 -4.19 1.28 20.66
CA ARG A 500 -5.34 0.73 19.93
C ARG A 500 -5.93 -0.36 20.80
N ASP A 501 -7.14 -0.14 21.27
CA ASP A 501 -7.83 -1.09 22.10
C ASP A 501 -8.04 -2.41 21.35
N ASN A 502 -7.63 -3.49 22.00
CA ASN A 502 -7.94 -4.82 21.51
C ASN A 502 -9.45 -5.04 21.66
N GLN A 503 -10.09 -5.48 20.59
CA GLN A 503 -11.51 -5.80 20.56
C GLN A 503 -11.67 -7.31 20.64
N ARG A 504 -12.58 -7.79 21.48
CA ARG A 504 -12.78 -9.22 21.69
C ARG A 504 -13.65 -9.81 20.60
N LEU A 505 -13.09 -10.73 19.84
CA LEU A 505 -13.79 -11.53 18.83
C LEU A 505 -14.40 -12.78 19.47
N MET A 506 -13.63 -13.53 20.25
CA MET A 506 -14.08 -14.75 20.94
C MET A 506 -13.12 -15.13 22.07
N ASP A 507 -13.46 -16.17 22.81
CA ASP A 507 -12.63 -16.70 23.89
C ASP A 507 -11.31 -17.26 23.36
N PRO A 508 -10.18 -17.10 24.09
CA PRO A 508 -8.88 -17.63 23.68
C PRO A 508 -8.87 -19.13 23.38
N VAL A 509 -9.60 -19.94 24.13
CA VAL A 509 -9.71 -21.37 23.90
C VAL A 509 -10.45 -21.65 22.61
N ALA A 510 -11.57 -20.96 22.36
CA ALA A 510 -12.36 -21.10 21.14
C ALA A 510 -11.55 -20.68 19.90
N ALA A 511 -10.85 -19.55 19.96
CA ALA A 511 -10.01 -19.08 18.87
C ALA A 511 -8.87 -20.06 18.57
N TRP A 512 -8.22 -20.60 19.62
CA TRP A 512 -7.20 -21.63 19.48
C TRP A 512 -7.76 -22.89 18.83
N GLN A 513 -8.92 -23.36 19.25
CA GLN A 513 -9.61 -24.52 18.66
C GLN A 513 -9.89 -24.30 17.17
N VAL A 514 -10.38 -23.11 16.78
CA VAL A 514 -10.59 -22.76 15.37
C VAL A 514 -9.27 -22.81 14.60
N GLY A 515 -8.20 -22.18 15.10
CA GLY A 515 -6.87 -22.21 14.47
C GLY A 515 -6.34 -23.64 14.33
N ASN A 516 -6.49 -24.45 15.39
CA ASN A 516 -6.08 -25.85 15.41
C ASN A 516 -6.89 -26.72 14.41
N VAL A 517 -8.16 -26.39 14.15
CA VAL A 517 -8.95 -27.04 13.11
C VAL A 517 -8.49 -26.61 11.72
N LEU A 518 -8.33 -25.30 11.50
CA LEU A 518 -8.03 -24.74 10.18
C LEU A 518 -6.63 -25.12 9.67
N ILE A 519 -5.65 -25.29 10.55
CA ILE A 519 -4.29 -25.68 10.14
C ILE A 519 -4.25 -27.06 9.47
N GLY A 520 -5.20 -27.93 9.81
CA GLY A 520 -5.37 -29.24 9.19
C GLY A 520 -6.21 -29.22 7.91
N THR A 521 -6.64 -28.06 7.39
CA THR A 521 -7.31 -27.96 6.11
C THR A 521 -6.36 -28.39 4.99
N PRO A 522 -6.76 -29.29 4.07
CA PRO A 522 -5.92 -29.72 2.97
C PRO A 522 -5.47 -28.51 2.12
N PRO A 523 -4.16 -28.29 1.96
CA PRO A 523 -3.65 -27.16 1.16
C PRO A 523 -3.86 -27.41 -0.35
N PRO A 524 -3.57 -26.40 -1.22
CA PRO A 524 -3.41 -26.61 -2.65
C PRO A 524 -2.33 -27.63 -2.97
N GLU A 525 -2.36 -28.20 -4.18
CA GLU A 525 -1.30 -29.08 -4.67
C GLU A 525 0.08 -28.43 -4.56
N ASN A 526 1.09 -29.22 -4.19
CA ASN A 526 2.47 -28.80 -3.99
C ASN A 526 2.72 -27.80 -2.84
N ALA A 527 1.74 -27.51 -2.00
CA ALA A 527 1.91 -26.68 -0.82
C ALA A 527 2.12 -27.51 0.45
N ALA A 528 2.91 -26.98 1.39
CA ALA A 528 3.23 -27.67 2.65
C ALA A 528 1.99 -27.78 3.55
N HIS A 529 1.74 -28.98 4.06
CA HIS A 529 0.66 -29.26 5.00
C HIS A 529 0.94 -28.70 6.40
N ASN A 530 -0.10 -28.39 7.16
CA ASN A 530 -0.05 -27.99 8.57
C ASN A 530 0.89 -26.81 8.87
N ARG A 531 0.95 -25.82 7.95
CA ARG A 531 1.79 -24.63 8.11
C ARG A 531 0.96 -23.35 8.20
N ILE A 532 -0.14 -23.30 7.49
CA ILE A 532 -1.01 -22.12 7.39
C ILE A 532 -2.43 -22.55 7.73
N ALA A 533 -3.02 -21.92 8.74
CA ALA A 533 -4.45 -22.06 9.03
C ALA A 533 -5.23 -21.20 8.05
N PHE A 534 -6.12 -21.78 7.24
CA PHE A 534 -6.82 -21.02 6.22
C PHE A 534 -8.24 -21.49 5.97
N LYS A 535 -9.05 -20.61 5.40
CA LYS A 535 -10.41 -20.90 4.96
C LYS A 535 -10.66 -20.27 3.61
N THR A 536 -11.28 -21.05 2.73
CA THR A 536 -11.76 -20.56 1.44
C THR A 536 -13.24 -20.18 1.53
N GLY A 537 -13.64 -19.27 0.66
CA GLY A 537 -15.04 -18.89 0.43
C GLY A 537 -15.32 -18.80 -1.06
N THR A 538 -16.55 -19.13 -1.44
CA THR A 538 -17.10 -18.93 -2.78
C THR A 538 -18.49 -18.36 -2.58
N SER A 539 -18.77 -17.20 -3.16
CA SER A 539 -20.10 -16.61 -3.08
C SER A 539 -21.08 -17.34 -4.01
N TYR A 540 -22.36 -17.23 -3.69
CA TYR A 540 -23.41 -17.78 -4.52
C TYR A 540 -23.33 -17.22 -5.96
N GLY A 541 -23.43 -18.08 -6.96
CA GLY A 541 -23.32 -17.72 -8.37
C GLY A 541 -21.88 -17.46 -8.85
N TYR A 542 -20.85 -17.92 -8.13
CA TYR A 542 -19.45 -17.84 -8.55
C TYR A 542 -18.95 -16.41 -8.84
N ARG A 543 -19.39 -15.44 -8.03
CA ARG A 543 -19.02 -14.03 -8.21
C ARG A 543 -17.70 -13.66 -7.52
N ASP A 544 -17.49 -14.26 -6.34
CA ASP A 544 -16.34 -13.96 -5.48
C ASP A 544 -15.68 -15.27 -5.04
N ALA A 545 -14.38 -15.34 -5.19
CA ALA A 545 -13.55 -16.42 -4.67
C ALA A 545 -12.57 -15.84 -3.64
N TRP A 546 -12.58 -16.43 -2.44
CA TRP A 546 -11.81 -15.95 -1.30
C TRP A 546 -10.87 -17.01 -0.77
N SER A 547 -9.75 -16.56 -0.23
CA SER A 547 -8.93 -17.36 0.67
C SER A 547 -8.28 -16.45 1.70
N VAL A 548 -8.55 -16.71 2.98
CA VAL A 548 -7.92 -15.98 4.09
C VAL A 548 -7.22 -16.98 4.98
N GLY A 549 -5.96 -16.72 5.30
CA GLY A 549 -5.15 -17.63 6.11
C GLY A 549 -4.16 -16.86 6.99
N PHE A 550 -3.70 -17.55 8.03
CA PHE A 550 -2.77 -16.99 8.99
C PHE A 550 -1.77 -18.04 9.50
N ASP A 551 -0.61 -17.57 9.88
CA ASP A 551 0.35 -18.25 10.72
C ASP A 551 0.49 -17.54 12.07
N GLY A 552 1.49 -17.84 12.88
CA GLY A 552 1.73 -17.18 14.17
C GLY A 552 2.13 -15.71 14.07
N ARG A 553 2.46 -15.20 12.86
CA ARG A 553 2.97 -13.84 12.65
C ARG A 553 2.13 -13.02 11.69
N LEU A 554 1.71 -13.59 10.57
CA LEU A 554 1.05 -12.88 9.49
C LEU A 554 -0.36 -13.43 9.24
N THR A 555 -1.25 -12.55 8.84
CA THR A 555 -2.53 -12.88 8.22
C THR A 555 -2.53 -12.32 6.80
N ILE A 556 -2.89 -13.17 5.83
CA ILE A 556 -3.00 -12.81 4.42
C ILE A 556 -4.42 -13.11 3.95
N GLY A 557 -5.01 -12.15 3.25
CA GLY A 557 -6.29 -12.33 2.57
C GLY A 557 -6.15 -12.12 1.07
N VAL A 558 -6.87 -12.95 0.32
CA VAL A 558 -6.94 -12.90 -1.15
C VAL A 558 -8.40 -12.93 -1.57
N TRP A 559 -8.77 -12.00 -2.44
CA TRP A 559 -10.03 -12.00 -3.18
C TRP A 559 -9.74 -12.08 -4.68
N VAL A 560 -10.57 -12.82 -5.41
CA VAL A 560 -10.55 -12.95 -6.87
C VAL A 560 -11.98 -12.88 -7.39
N GLY A 561 -12.23 -12.09 -8.41
CA GLY A 561 -13.57 -11.94 -8.99
C GLY A 561 -13.60 -10.88 -10.09
N ARG A 562 -14.79 -10.57 -10.56
CA ARG A 562 -15.00 -9.44 -11.45
C ARG A 562 -15.34 -8.18 -10.65
N PRO A 563 -14.76 -7.02 -10.98
CA PRO A 563 -15.06 -5.77 -10.27
C PRO A 563 -16.53 -5.35 -10.37
N ASP A 564 -17.19 -5.66 -11.48
CA ASP A 564 -18.62 -5.41 -11.72
C ASP A 564 -19.55 -6.38 -10.97
N GLY A 565 -19.00 -7.41 -10.30
CA GLY A 565 -19.77 -8.43 -9.58
C GLY A 565 -20.49 -9.44 -10.48
N ALA A 566 -20.20 -9.48 -11.78
CA ALA A 566 -20.77 -10.48 -12.67
C ALA A 566 -20.26 -11.90 -12.34
N PRO A 567 -21.08 -12.95 -12.55
CA PRO A 567 -20.67 -14.33 -12.33
C PRO A 567 -19.52 -14.76 -13.22
N VAL A 568 -18.64 -15.61 -12.67
CA VAL A 568 -17.57 -16.29 -13.43
C VAL A 568 -17.71 -17.79 -13.20
N PRO A 569 -18.35 -18.52 -14.09
CA PRO A 569 -18.56 -19.96 -13.93
C PRO A 569 -17.27 -20.71 -13.62
N GLY A 570 -17.26 -21.53 -12.57
CA GLY A 570 -16.07 -22.28 -12.14
C GLY A 570 -15.07 -21.50 -11.26
N LEU A 571 -15.32 -20.23 -10.96
CA LEU A 571 -14.49 -19.45 -10.04
C LEU A 571 -14.75 -19.89 -8.59
N VAL A 572 -13.85 -20.69 -8.04
CA VAL A 572 -13.97 -21.28 -6.69
C VAL A 572 -12.78 -20.83 -5.83
N GLY A 573 -13.05 -20.50 -4.56
CA GLY A 573 -12.00 -20.05 -3.64
C GLY A 573 -10.83 -21.03 -3.50
N ARG A 574 -11.11 -22.33 -3.54
CA ARG A 574 -10.10 -23.39 -3.41
C ARG A 574 -9.13 -23.42 -4.61
N THR A 575 -9.61 -23.24 -5.82
CA THR A 575 -8.81 -23.37 -7.05
C THR A 575 -8.26 -22.02 -7.54
N ALA A 576 -8.98 -20.92 -7.30
CA ALA A 576 -8.55 -19.60 -7.77
C ALA A 576 -7.79 -18.80 -6.68
N ALA A 577 -8.30 -18.71 -5.46
CA ALA A 577 -7.74 -17.83 -4.43
C ALA A 577 -6.72 -18.53 -3.51
N ALA A 578 -6.92 -19.81 -3.17
CA ALA A 578 -6.02 -20.52 -2.25
C ALA A 578 -4.59 -20.68 -2.79
N PRO A 579 -4.32 -21.02 -4.07
CA PRO A 579 -2.96 -21.06 -4.59
C PRO A 579 -2.26 -19.70 -4.48
N ILE A 580 -2.99 -18.59 -4.73
CA ILE A 580 -2.45 -17.22 -4.61
C ILE A 580 -2.11 -16.90 -3.15
N LEU A 581 -2.93 -17.32 -2.20
CA LEU A 581 -2.66 -17.18 -0.77
C LEU A 581 -1.33 -17.83 -0.38
N PHE A 582 -1.12 -19.09 -0.78
CA PHE A 582 0.10 -19.83 -0.46
C PHE A 582 1.32 -19.25 -1.16
N ASP A 583 1.18 -18.81 -2.41
CA ASP A 583 2.20 -18.05 -3.13
C ASP A 583 2.55 -16.73 -2.43
N ALA A 584 1.56 -16.01 -1.91
CA ALA A 584 1.79 -14.78 -1.16
C ALA A 584 2.57 -15.05 0.12
N PHE A 585 2.24 -16.11 0.88
CA PHE A 585 3.02 -16.53 2.04
C PHE A 585 4.46 -16.87 1.65
N ALA A 586 4.68 -17.62 0.59
CA ALA A 586 6.02 -17.96 0.11
C ALA A 586 6.87 -16.72 -0.24
N ARG A 587 6.23 -15.70 -0.82
CA ARG A 587 6.88 -14.43 -1.19
C ARG A 587 7.21 -13.50 -0.02
N THR A 588 6.75 -13.80 1.19
CA THR A 588 7.22 -13.08 2.39
C THR A 588 8.71 -13.32 2.68
N GLY A 589 9.31 -14.31 2.04
CA GLY A 589 10.71 -14.68 2.24
C GLY A 589 11.00 -15.29 3.62
N LYS A 590 9.97 -15.63 4.38
CA LYS A 590 10.09 -16.20 5.74
C LYS A 590 9.28 -17.49 5.84
N LEU A 591 9.78 -18.45 6.59
CA LEU A 591 9.01 -19.65 6.91
C LEU A 591 7.80 -19.29 7.77
N PRO A 592 6.64 -19.96 7.55
CA PRO A 592 5.47 -19.77 8.39
C PRO A 592 5.76 -20.00 9.87
N ALA A 593 5.34 -19.06 10.71
CA ALA A 593 5.50 -19.13 12.16
C ALA A 593 4.49 -20.10 12.78
N ALA A 594 4.89 -20.80 13.83
CA ALA A 594 3.98 -21.70 14.54
C ALA A 594 2.80 -20.92 15.16
N LEU A 595 1.62 -21.52 15.15
CA LEU A 595 0.45 -20.97 15.85
C LEU A 595 0.66 -21.01 17.37
N PRO A 596 -0.07 -20.17 18.14
CA PRO A 596 -0.02 -20.18 19.58
C PRO A 596 -0.29 -21.58 20.18
N LYS A 597 0.37 -21.87 21.29
CA LYS A 597 0.10 -23.09 22.07
C LYS A 597 -1.31 -23.06 22.69
N PRO A 598 -1.88 -24.23 23.03
CA PRO A 598 -3.20 -24.26 23.65
C PRO A 598 -3.23 -23.42 24.95
N PRO A 599 -4.20 -22.53 25.12
CA PRO A 599 -4.39 -21.76 26.36
C PRO A 599 -4.69 -22.70 27.54
N LYS A 600 -4.48 -22.20 28.77
CA LYS A 600 -4.88 -22.93 29.98
C LYS A 600 -6.38 -23.24 29.94
N GLY A 601 -6.78 -24.47 30.27
CA GLY A 601 -8.17 -24.92 30.24
C GLY A 601 -8.63 -25.45 28.90
N ALA A 602 -7.82 -25.41 27.83
CA ALA A 602 -8.16 -26.04 26.56
C ALA A 602 -8.26 -27.55 26.69
N LEU A 603 -9.45 -28.08 26.44
CA LEU A 603 -9.67 -29.55 26.39
C LEU A 603 -9.09 -30.08 25.06
N VAL A 604 -8.12 -30.98 25.17
CA VAL A 604 -7.54 -31.71 24.04
C VAL A 604 -7.80 -33.18 24.25
N ALA A 605 -8.82 -33.71 23.59
CA ALA A 605 -9.29 -35.08 23.77
C ALA A 605 -9.90 -35.63 22.50
N SER A 606 -9.77 -36.94 22.27
CA SER A 606 -10.57 -37.66 21.24
C SER A 606 -12.04 -37.71 21.64
N ASN A 607 -12.94 -37.94 20.69
CA ASN A 607 -14.39 -38.00 20.92
C ASN A 607 -14.74 -38.95 22.07
N ALA A 608 -14.13 -40.14 22.15
CA ALA A 608 -14.39 -41.13 23.19
C ALA A 608 -14.08 -40.65 24.62
N LYS A 609 -13.16 -39.68 24.77
CA LYS A 609 -12.76 -39.11 26.06
C LYS A 609 -13.49 -37.81 26.38
N LEU A 610 -14.34 -37.30 25.49
CA LEU A 610 -15.13 -36.10 25.74
C LEU A 610 -16.24 -36.40 26.77
N PRO A 611 -16.68 -35.41 27.57
CA PRO A 611 -17.92 -35.49 28.34
C PRO A 611 -19.09 -35.83 27.42
N LEU A 612 -20.03 -36.61 27.92
CA LEU A 612 -21.19 -37.12 27.13
C LEU A 612 -21.93 -36.04 26.33
N PRO A 613 -22.21 -34.83 26.88
CA PRO A 613 -22.87 -33.77 26.13
C PRO A 613 -22.08 -33.28 24.93
N LEU A 614 -20.75 -33.33 25.00
CA LEU A 614 -19.85 -32.87 23.92
C LEU A 614 -19.53 -33.95 22.88
N ARG A 615 -19.91 -35.19 23.07
CA ARG A 615 -19.62 -36.25 22.10
C ARG A 615 -20.35 -36.09 20.78
N ARG A 616 -21.57 -35.55 20.82
CA ARG A 616 -22.41 -35.35 19.63
C ARG A 616 -23.24 -34.09 19.77
N PHE A 617 -23.25 -33.26 18.72
CA PHE A 617 -24.12 -32.11 18.58
C PHE A 617 -25.57 -32.57 18.37
N ARG A 618 -26.49 -31.97 19.12
CA ARG A 618 -27.92 -32.18 18.98
C ARG A 618 -28.62 -30.85 18.75
N PRO A 619 -29.37 -30.69 17.65
CA PRO A 619 -30.21 -29.52 17.44
C PRO A 619 -31.27 -29.37 18.56
N VAL A 620 -31.75 -28.13 18.73
CA VAL A 620 -32.85 -27.86 19.70
C VAL A 620 -34.10 -28.58 19.27
N GLY A 621 -34.71 -29.35 20.19
CA GLY A 621 -35.96 -30.09 19.92
C GLY A 621 -35.78 -31.53 19.43
N GLU A 622 -34.54 -32.02 19.26
CA GLU A 622 -34.29 -33.42 18.98
C GLU A 622 -34.58 -34.26 20.25
N LEU A 623 -35.75 -34.91 20.28
CA LEU A 623 -36.08 -35.88 21.32
C LEU A 623 -35.16 -37.10 21.20
N VAL A 624 -34.59 -37.53 22.35
CA VAL A 624 -33.81 -38.76 22.42
C VAL A 624 -34.78 -39.95 22.11
N ARG A 625 -34.68 -40.48 20.90
CA ARG A 625 -35.44 -41.65 20.52
C ARG A 625 -34.81 -42.90 21.11
N THR A 626 -35.54 -43.53 21.99
CA THR A 626 -35.33 -44.91 22.41
C THR A 626 -36.23 -45.79 21.55
N GLY A 627 -35.69 -46.25 20.38
CA GLY A 627 -36.43 -47.18 19.51
C GLY A 627 -36.01 -46.99 18.05
N ALA A 628 -35.68 -48.06 17.38
CA ALA A 628 -35.24 -48.11 16.00
C ALA A 628 -36.41 -47.87 15.01
N GLU A 629 -36.88 -46.61 14.90
CA GLU A 629 -37.62 -46.26 13.68
C GLU A 629 -36.60 -46.04 12.55
N GLN A 630 -36.76 -46.80 11.49
CA GLN A 630 -35.89 -46.68 10.31
C GLN A 630 -36.02 -45.30 9.70
N ALA A 631 -34.88 -44.63 9.42
CA ALA A 631 -34.86 -43.39 8.68
C ALA A 631 -35.62 -43.49 7.34
N PRO A 632 -36.22 -42.42 6.82
CA PRO A 632 -36.88 -42.44 5.53
C PRO A 632 -35.89 -42.87 4.45
N ARG A 633 -36.36 -43.70 3.51
CA ARG A 633 -35.57 -44.18 2.38
C ARG A 633 -36.38 -44.12 1.11
N ILE A 634 -35.88 -43.46 0.08
CA ILE A 634 -36.50 -43.43 -1.25
C ILE A 634 -36.27 -44.81 -1.88
N GLN A 635 -37.38 -45.59 -2.05
CA GLN A 635 -37.35 -46.88 -2.68
C GLN A 635 -37.47 -46.80 -4.21
N PHE A 636 -38.14 -45.75 -4.69
CA PHE A 636 -38.30 -45.48 -6.11
C PHE A 636 -38.45 -43.97 -6.31
N PRO A 637 -37.75 -43.38 -7.30
CA PRO A 637 -36.74 -44.02 -8.16
C PRO A 637 -35.43 -44.31 -7.41
N LEU A 638 -34.63 -45.26 -7.94
CA LEU A 638 -33.34 -45.61 -7.36
C LEU A 638 -32.29 -44.54 -7.69
N ASN A 639 -31.32 -44.36 -6.81
CA ASN A 639 -30.22 -43.45 -7.06
C ASN A 639 -29.45 -43.82 -8.34
N GLY A 640 -29.20 -42.85 -9.22
CA GLY A 640 -28.52 -43.03 -10.49
C GLY A 640 -29.41 -43.56 -11.63
N SER A 641 -30.71 -43.81 -11.39
CA SER A 641 -31.61 -44.31 -12.41
C SER A 641 -31.89 -43.27 -13.51
N ARG A 642 -32.18 -43.78 -14.71
CA ARG A 642 -32.71 -43.00 -15.82
C ARG A 642 -34.22 -43.24 -15.89
N ILE A 643 -34.96 -42.14 -15.96
CA ILE A 643 -36.43 -42.18 -15.97
C ILE A 643 -36.90 -41.52 -17.26
N ASP A 644 -37.55 -42.32 -18.10
CA ASP A 644 -38.24 -41.80 -19.28
C ASP A 644 -39.61 -41.33 -18.81
N VAL A 645 -39.91 -40.06 -19.01
CA VAL A 645 -41.19 -39.48 -18.60
C VAL A 645 -41.91 -38.93 -19.84
N ASP A 646 -43.07 -39.48 -20.10
CA ASP A 646 -43.93 -39.02 -21.19
C ASP A 646 -44.32 -37.55 -21.01
N ARG A 647 -44.50 -36.85 -22.13
CA ARG A 647 -45.04 -35.49 -22.10
C ARG A 647 -46.57 -35.55 -22.07
N ALA A 648 -47.14 -34.95 -21.04
CA ALA A 648 -48.58 -34.75 -20.95
C ALA A 648 -49.08 -33.70 -21.96
N ASN A 649 -50.36 -33.67 -22.22
CA ASN A 649 -51.01 -32.67 -23.09
C ASN A 649 -50.70 -31.26 -22.57
N GLY A 650 -49.96 -30.48 -23.37
CA GLY A 650 -49.51 -29.12 -22.99
C GLY A 650 -48.01 -28.95 -22.85
N GLY A 651 -47.19 -30.00 -23.15
CA GLY A 651 -45.72 -29.91 -23.20
C GLY A 651 -45.00 -30.06 -21.83
N GLN A 652 -45.74 -30.22 -20.73
CA GLN A 652 -45.21 -30.52 -19.40
C GLN A 652 -44.90 -32.02 -19.26
N PHE A 653 -43.91 -32.38 -18.45
CA PHE A 653 -43.63 -33.77 -18.14
C PHE A 653 -44.74 -34.38 -17.26
N ALA A 654 -45.11 -35.61 -17.52
CA ALA A 654 -46.03 -36.34 -16.68
C ALA A 654 -45.47 -36.55 -15.26
N ALA A 655 -46.31 -36.45 -14.24
CA ALA A 655 -45.85 -36.61 -12.86
C ALA A 655 -45.40 -38.06 -12.62
N MET A 656 -44.18 -38.21 -12.04
CA MET A 656 -43.64 -39.54 -11.71
C MET A 656 -43.89 -39.90 -10.24
N PRO A 657 -44.17 -41.19 -9.92
CA PRO A 657 -44.35 -41.63 -8.56
C PRO A 657 -43.00 -41.68 -7.80
N VAL A 658 -42.96 -41.17 -6.57
CA VAL A 658 -41.87 -41.36 -5.63
C VAL A 658 -42.40 -42.20 -4.46
N LYS A 659 -41.75 -43.35 -4.18
CA LYS A 659 -42.11 -44.27 -3.08
C LYS A 659 -41.05 -44.21 -1.97
N ILE A 660 -41.49 -44.16 -0.70
CA ILE A 660 -40.64 -44.00 0.45
C ILE A 660 -40.94 -45.08 1.48
N ALA A 661 -39.88 -45.64 2.08
CA ALA A 661 -40.01 -46.55 3.23
C ALA A 661 -39.46 -45.86 4.48
N GLY A 662 -39.96 -46.17 5.65
CA GLY A 662 -39.50 -45.63 6.91
C GLY A 662 -39.82 -44.13 7.10
N GLY A 663 -39.18 -43.49 8.07
CA GLY A 663 -39.36 -42.08 8.44
C GLY A 663 -40.64 -41.79 9.27
N VAL A 664 -40.59 -40.74 10.04
CA VAL A 664 -41.70 -40.23 10.87
C VAL A 664 -42.51 -39.23 10.08
N LEU A 665 -43.81 -39.44 10.05
CA LEU A 665 -44.73 -38.51 9.38
C LEU A 665 -44.90 -37.20 10.15
N PRO A 666 -45.11 -36.05 9.44
CA PRO A 666 -45.17 -35.93 7.99
C PRO A 666 -43.79 -35.99 7.34
N LEU A 667 -43.72 -36.51 6.09
CA LEU A 667 -42.53 -36.52 5.29
C LEU A 667 -42.57 -35.33 4.31
N THR A 668 -41.52 -34.53 4.24
CA THR A 668 -41.41 -33.42 3.28
C THR A 668 -40.56 -33.86 2.09
N MET A 669 -41.10 -33.69 0.87
CA MET A 669 -40.38 -33.97 -0.38
C MET A 669 -39.80 -32.67 -0.95
N LEU A 670 -38.51 -32.72 -1.35
CA LEU A 670 -37.86 -31.65 -2.09
C LEU A 670 -37.38 -32.16 -3.47
N VAL A 671 -37.49 -31.31 -4.48
CA VAL A 671 -36.95 -31.51 -5.82
C VAL A 671 -35.98 -30.39 -6.08
N ASN A 672 -34.71 -30.71 -6.31
CA ASN A 672 -33.61 -29.72 -6.47
C ASN A 672 -33.55 -28.66 -5.34
N GLY A 673 -33.86 -29.07 -4.10
CA GLY A 673 -33.86 -28.19 -2.93
C GLY A 673 -35.19 -27.42 -2.71
N VAL A 674 -36.12 -27.45 -3.64
CA VAL A 674 -37.42 -26.79 -3.51
C VAL A 674 -38.46 -27.79 -2.93
N ALA A 675 -39.12 -27.38 -1.85
CA ALA A 675 -40.17 -28.22 -1.25
C ALA A 675 -41.39 -28.32 -2.18
N VAL A 676 -41.72 -29.53 -2.60
CA VAL A 676 -42.89 -29.81 -3.47
C VAL A 676 -44.10 -30.27 -2.70
N GLY A 677 -43.97 -30.45 -1.37
CA GLY A 677 -45.07 -30.70 -0.45
C GLY A 677 -44.83 -31.88 0.49
N GLU A 678 -45.82 -32.15 1.35
CA GLU A 678 -45.78 -33.19 2.36
C GLU A 678 -46.33 -34.52 1.81
N ILE A 679 -45.82 -35.61 2.33
CA ILE A 679 -46.23 -36.97 2.01
C ILE A 679 -46.93 -37.57 3.23
N ASP A 680 -48.11 -38.09 2.99
CA ASP A 680 -49.00 -38.70 3.99
C ASP A 680 -48.63 -40.16 4.34
N SER A 681 -49.51 -40.83 5.04
CA SER A 681 -49.39 -42.24 5.46
C SER A 681 -49.25 -43.24 4.30
N ARG A 682 -49.58 -42.84 3.06
CA ARG A 682 -49.45 -43.73 1.87
C ARG A 682 -47.98 -43.84 1.41
N ARG A 683 -47.08 -42.93 1.94
CA ARG A 683 -45.63 -42.94 1.66
C ARG A 683 -45.32 -42.96 0.15
N GLN A 684 -46.20 -42.36 -0.66
CA GLN A 684 -46.05 -42.20 -2.09
C GLN A 684 -46.58 -40.84 -2.53
N ARG A 685 -45.86 -40.20 -3.45
CA ARG A 685 -46.24 -38.91 -4.02
C ARG A 685 -45.93 -38.88 -5.51
N LEU A 686 -46.82 -38.27 -6.28
CA LEU A 686 -46.58 -37.90 -7.65
C LEU A 686 -45.82 -36.57 -7.66
N VAL A 687 -44.68 -36.54 -8.32
CA VAL A 687 -43.77 -35.38 -8.39
C VAL A 687 -43.58 -34.97 -9.85
N GLU A 688 -43.83 -33.72 -10.17
CA GLU A 688 -43.58 -33.17 -11.50
C GLU A 688 -42.07 -32.97 -11.70
N PRO A 689 -41.48 -33.54 -12.75
CA PRO A 689 -40.07 -33.36 -13.04
C PRO A 689 -39.76 -31.89 -13.40
N PRO A 690 -38.64 -31.34 -12.96
CA PRO A 690 -38.27 -29.94 -13.25
C PRO A 690 -37.83 -29.68 -14.69
N GLY A 691 -37.68 -30.73 -15.50
CA GLY A 691 -37.22 -30.70 -16.89
C GLY A 691 -36.29 -31.87 -17.22
N PRO A 692 -35.84 -31.99 -18.50
CA PRO A 692 -34.86 -33.00 -18.87
C PRO A 692 -33.49 -32.68 -18.22
N GLY A 693 -32.77 -33.74 -17.81
CA GLY A 693 -31.48 -33.61 -17.16
C GLY A 693 -31.43 -34.27 -15.78
N PHE A 694 -30.53 -33.86 -14.92
CA PHE A 694 -30.41 -34.40 -13.58
C PHE A 694 -31.38 -33.72 -12.63
N ALA A 695 -32.10 -34.54 -11.85
CA ALA A 695 -32.99 -34.11 -10.76
C ALA A 695 -32.56 -34.77 -9.45
N ARG A 696 -32.54 -33.98 -8.37
CA ARG A 696 -32.31 -34.47 -7.02
C ARG A 696 -33.61 -34.52 -6.27
N LEU A 697 -33.93 -35.68 -5.77
CA LEU A 697 -35.08 -35.93 -4.92
C LEU A 697 -34.59 -36.15 -3.49
N THR A 698 -35.09 -35.37 -2.54
CA THR A 698 -34.76 -35.50 -1.13
C THR A 698 -36.04 -35.63 -0.33
N VAL A 699 -36.10 -36.61 0.56
CA VAL A 699 -37.17 -36.75 1.54
C VAL A 699 -36.63 -36.45 2.93
N ILE A 700 -37.38 -35.68 3.71
CA ILE A 700 -37.04 -35.34 5.10
C ILE A 700 -38.24 -35.71 5.95
N ASP A 701 -38.01 -36.42 7.05
CA ASP A 701 -39.05 -36.78 7.98
C ASP A 701 -39.30 -35.71 9.08
N ALA A 702 -40.36 -35.85 9.88
CA ALA A 702 -40.70 -34.89 10.93
C ALA A 702 -39.64 -34.68 12.01
N VAL A 703 -38.62 -35.53 12.06
CA VAL A 703 -37.52 -35.45 13.03
C VAL A 703 -36.18 -35.11 12.38
N GLY A 704 -36.20 -34.72 11.06
CA GLY A 704 -35.05 -34.27 10.34
C GLY A 704 -34.14 -35.38 9.78
N ALA A 705 -34.54 -36.65 9.87
CA ALA A 705 -33.85 -37.71 9.16
C ALA A 705 -34.23 -37.65 7.66
N ALA A 706 -33.26 -37.86 6.78
CA ALA A 706 -33.47 -37.68 5.35
C ALA A 706 -32.77 -38.73 4.50
N ASP A 707 -33.31 -38.91 3.27
CA ASP A 707 -32.67 -39.67 2.19
C ASP A 707 -32.68 -38.87 0.88
N THR A 708 -31.65 -39.06 0.06
CA THR A 708 -31.52 -38.34 -1.21
C THR A 708 -31.09 -39.24 -2.33
N VAL A 709 -31.75 -39.13 -3.48
CA VAL A 709 -31.40 -39.80 -4.72
C VAL A 709 -31.24 -38.79 -5.85
N VAL A 710 -30.28 -39.04 -6.73
CA VAL A 710 -30.10 -38.27 -7.96
C VAL A 710 -30.49 -39.15 -9.13
N ILE A 711 -31.39 -38.67 -9.98
CA ILE A 711 -31.89 -39.35 -11.15
C ILE A 711 -31.64 -38.53 -12.42
N ARG A 712 -31.68 -39.18 -13.56
CA ARG A 712 -31.62 -38.50 -14.86
C ARG A 712 -33.00 -38.67 -15.55
N ILE A 713 -33.60 -37.54 -15.88
CA ILE A 713 -34.89 -37.47 -16.60
C ILE A 713 -34.60 -37.33 -18.08
N GLN A 714 -35.20 -38.13 -18.91
CA GLN A 714 -35.07 -38.14 -20.36
C GLN A 714 -36.39 -37.89 -21.05
#